data_5f0ade806ba2c51238958d77629cd281
#
_entry.id   5f0ade806ba2c51238958d77629cd281
#
_cell.length_a   1.000
_cell.length_b   1.000
_cell.length_c   1.000
_cell.angle_alpha   90.00
_cell.angle_beta   90.00
_cell.angle_gamma   90.00
#
_symmetry.space_group_name_H-M   'P 1'
#
loop_
_entity.id
_entity.type
_entity.pdbx_description
1 polymer ?
#
loop_
_entity_poly.entity_id
_entity_poly.type
_entity_poly.pdbx_seq_one_letter_code
_entity_poly.pdbx_strand_id
1 'polypeptide(L)'
;MINYKIVLVGQPNSGKSTLFNVLSDIKAATANFAGTSVKIIQSTIQLQGKVFQLLDLPGTYSLNAVDDAEKITQKYLLGEKIDLIINVVDSTLLARSLELTAELLELELPLVVALNMQDEAEKRGLKIDPEKLEKLLGVPVVSTAALYGKGVLQLMERCLKKLSGPPKLQPVLPYTAHVETLVQKLAQTLPKAGNLGNGSRRFYAIKAIENPSMVPENLQQLLSATIVSACREIRDFHQRDCFESIAYERHHQAMKLSEEISFLASRRKVQLRDRLDRFLLHPMFGRFFLLTYFLVFFAAIFFVGNLLNGWLSPVLEKIPPLILPLQNISGFLWLTADGLFQGLAGSLGIVLPYFLPLIFLNSLFEDTGYLSRIAFLLDGLLHRVGLHGKSVAAFILGFGCTAPAIYATRILENKRDRLLSALLLPFIPCSARNAVIFALTAAFAGPVWALVIYLYVLLLIAAIGKVISLFLPKPGGLIMEIPDLKSPSFRGAMVKTGQKLKEFTIQVVPLLLLGSVAMAWLGYLHIGPLIDAFFSPLLQGMLGLPVKLGTTLVFGFFRKELIIVMTGQALGVSSLALLPLTLSQTVVFIVFVTLYFPCFATFVVMWKEFGWKTVSASAVLSVLVAAVSAFMFKLLFLFF
;
A
#
# COMPACT_ATOMS: atom_id res chain seq x y z
N MET A 1 9.38 34.16 19.69
CA MET A 1 10.51 33.48 19.01
C MET A 1 10.53 32.02 19.44
N ILE A 2 10.68 31.08 18.49
CA ILE A 2 10.85 29.64 18.78
C ILE A 2 12.23 29.46 19.41
N ASN A 3 12.28 28.95 20.65
CA ASN A 3 13.54 28.82 21.38
C ASN A 3 14.24 27.48 21.12
N TYR A 4 13.47 26.41 20.84
CA TYR A 4 14.03 25.07 20.65
C TYR A 4 13.21 24.27 19.61
N LYS A 5 13.90 23.45 18.82
CA LYS A 5 13.33 22.53 17.84
C LYS A 5 13.47 21.08 18.35
N ILE A 6 12.34 20.44 18.66
CA ILE A 6 12.25 19.06 19.16
C ILE A 6 11.65 18.18 18.07
N VAL A 7 12.28 17.04 17.80
CA VAL A 7 11.87 16.12 16.74
C VAL A 7 11.51 14.77 17.34
N LEU A 8 10.31 14.24 17.02
CA LEU A 8 9.92 12.88 17.36
C LEU A 8 10.36 11.92 16.27
N VAL A 9 11.08 10.89 16.68
CA VAL A 9 11.56 9.80 15.81
C VAL A 9 11.17 8.47 16.43
N GLY A 10 10.79 7.50 15.62
CA GLY A 10 10.44 6.16 16.11
C GLY A 10 9.95 5.27 14.97
N GLN A 11 9.89 3.99 15.24
CA GLN A 11 9.39 3.01 14.27
C GLN A 11 7.92 3.23 13.95
N PRO A 12 7.45 2.80 12.76
CA PRO A 12 6.02 2.76 12.49
C PRO A 12 5.28 1.99 13.61
N ASN A 13 4.11 2.49 13.98
CA ASN A 13 3.25 1.94 15.05
C ASN A 13 3.79 2.03 16.49
N SER A 14 4.91 2.67 16.76
CA SER A 14 5.42 2.89 18.13
C SER A 14 4.56 3.86 18.97
N GLY A 15 3.48 4.41 18.41
CA GLY A 15 2.62 5.40 19.06
C GLY A 15 3.15 6.83 19.02
N LYS A 16 4.12 7.11 18.13
CA LYS A 16 4.75 8.41 17.92
C LYS A 16 3.74 9.53 17.65
N SER A 17 2.84 9.37 16.67
CA SER A 17 1.82 10.36 16.35
C SER A 17 0.76 10.50 17.45
N THR A 18 0.49 9.45 18.23
CA THR A 18 -0.35 9.53 19.44
C THR A 18 0.33 10.41 20.49
N LEU A 19 1.61 10.18 20.75
CA LEU A 19 2.40 11.00 21.67
C LEU A 19 2.49 12.46 21.20
N PHE A 20 2.71 12.68 19.90
CA PHE A 20 2.71 14.01 19.31
C PHE A 20 1.37 14.74 19.54
N ASN A 21 0.24 14.07 19.28
CA ASN A 21 -1.10 14.68 19.46
C ASN A 21 -1.39 15.04 20.92
N VAL A 22 -0.94 14.20 21.87
CA VAL A 22 -1.10 14.50 23.30
C VAL A 22 -0.22 15.68 23.72
N LEU A 23 0.98 15.82 23.13
CA LEU A 23 1.89 16.93 23.40
C LEU A 23 1.45 18.24 22.74
N SER A 24 0.78 18.19 21.59
CA SER A 24 0.50 19.36 20.74
C SER A 24 -0.80 20.10 21.04
N ASP A 25 -1.62 19.58 21.95
CA ASP A 25 -2.91 20.17 22.36
C ASP A 25 -3.72 20.81 21.20
N ILE A 26 -4.20 19.96 20.27
CA ILE A 26 -5.30 20.20 19.28
C ILE A 26 -5.00 21.11 18.06
N LYS A 27 -3.93 21.87 17.98
CA LYS A 27 -3.64 22.74 16.81
C LYS A 27 -2.34 22.38 16.08
N ALA A 28 -2.28 21.15 15.54
CA ALA A 28 -1.17 20.77 14.69
C ALA A 28 -1.36 21.30 13.25
N ALA A 29 -0.37 22.01 12.72
CA ALA A 29 -0.32 22.37 11.30
C ALA A 29 0.49 21.33 10.52
N THR A 30 0.02 20.97 9.32
CA THR A 30 0.75 20.07 8.43
C THR A 30 1.56 20.87 7.43
N ALA A 31 2.85 20.58 7.31
CA ALA A 31 3.72 21.12 6.27
C ALA A 31 4.18 20.01 5.32
N ASN A 32 4.20 20.28 4.02
CA ASN A 32 4.77 19.37 3.04
C ASN A 32 6.28 19.65 2.92
N PHE A 33 7.09 18.59 2.93
CA PHE A 33 8.50 18.72 2.58
C PHE A 33 8.61 18.95 1.06
N ALA A 34 9.43 19.95 0.65
CA ALA A 34 9.52 20.34 -0.75
C ALA A 34 9.86 19.14 -1.67
N GLY A 35 8.98 18.87 -2.65
CA GLY A 35 9.16 17.80 -3.64
C GLY A 35 8.68 16.41 -3.24
N THR A 36 7.92 16.24 -2.13
CA THR A 36 7.43 14.93 -1.69
C THR A 36 5.94 14.94 -1.34
N SER A 37 5.29 13.76 -1.44
CA SER A 37 3.92 13.54 -1.01
C SER A 37 3.80 13.26 0.50
N VAL A 38 4.92 13.07 1.20
CA VAL A 38 4.96 12.74 2.63
C VAL A 38 4.92 14.03 3.46
N LYS A 39 4.03 14.06 4.44
CA LYS A 39 3.78 15.24 5.29
C LYS A 39 4.53 15.12 6.61
N ILE A 40 5.27 16.17 6.98
CA ILE A 40 5.77 16.37 8.34
C ILE A 40 4.71 17.16 9.09
N ILE A 41 4.30 16.65 10.25
CA ILE A 41 3.34 17.33 11.12
C ILE A 41 4.12 18.18 12.13
N GLN A 42 3.76 19.43 12.26
CA GLN A 42 4.43 20.34 13.20
C GLN A 42 3.42 21.04 14.10
N SER A 43 3.83 21.30 15.33
CA SER A 43 3.07 22.08 16.31
C SER A 43 4.00 22.97 17.11
N THR A 44 3.47 24.05 17.65
CA THR A 44 4.19 24.94 18.57
C THR A 44 3.58 24.79 19.95
N ILE A 45 4.39 24.44 20.92
CA ILE A 45 3.98 24.28 22.31
C ILE A 45 4.74 25.25 23.21
N GLN A 46 4.09 25.73 24.27
CA GLN A 46 4.70 26.59 25.27
C GLN A 46 4.73 25.89 26.62
N LEU A 47 5.92 25.76 27.20
CA LEU A 47 6.09 25.15 28.52
C LEU A 47 7.13 25.94 29.33
N GLN A 48 6.81 26.27 30.57
CA GLN A 48 7.67 27.05 31.48
C GLN A 48 8.25 28.32 30.85
N GLY A 49 7.45 29.06 30.08
CA GLY A 49 7.86 30.30 29.41
C GLY A 49 8.75 30.15 28.18
N LYS A 50 9.10 28.93 27.80
CA LYS A 50 9.86 28.62 26.58
C LYS A 50 8.93 28.12 25.48
N VAL A 51 9.24 28.47 24.22
CA VAL A 51 8.46 28.06 23.04
C VAL A 51 9.22 26.98 22.29
N PHE A 52 8.58 25.84 22.08
CA PHE A 52 9.11 24.68 21.38
C PHE A 52 8.39 24.45 20.06
N GLN A 53 9.14 24.24 19.01
CA GLN A 53 8.63 23.64 17.78
C GLN A 53 8.75 22.13 17.85
N LEU A 54 7.63 21.45 17.89
CA LEU A 54 7.54 20.01 17.91
C LEU A 54 7.26 19.49 16.51
N LEU A 55 8.03 18.50 16.04
CA LEU A 55 7.87 17.92 14.72
C LEU A 55 7.70 16.40 14.83
N ASP A 56 6.67 15.86 14.14
CA ASP A 56 6.47 14.43 13.98
C ASP A 56 7.03 14.00 12.61
N LEU A 57 8.18 13.32 12.62
CA LEU A 57 8.77 12.77 11.40
C LEU A 57 8.09 11.45 11.01
N PRO A 58 8.09 11.10 9.73
CA PRO A 58 7.65 9.79 9.28
C PRO A 58 8.33 8.66 10.06
N GLY A 59 7.59 7.58 10.34
CA GLY A 59 8.15 6.41 11.00
C GLY A 59 9.27 5.80 10.18
N THR A 60 10.36 5.40 10.85
CA THR A 60 11.49 4.75 10.20
C THR A 60 11.97 3.57 11.03
N TYR A 61 12.39 2.49 10.38
CA TYR A 61 13.00 1.35 11.06
C TYR A 61 14.51 1.53 11.22
N SER A 62 15.15 2.26 10.31
CA SER A 62 16.57 2.52 10.26
C SER A 62 16.84 3.85 9.56
N LEU A 63 18.00 4.42 9.79
CA LEU A 63 18.49 5.58 9.03
C LEU A 63 19.06 5.18 7.66
N ASN A 64 19.11 3.89 7.32
CA ASN A 64 19.37 3.39 5.96
C ASN A 64 18.08 3.41 5.15
N ALA A 65 17.70 4.57 4.67
CA ALA A 65 16.42 4.81 4.04
C ALA A 65 16.17 3.93 2.81
N VAL A 66 15.18 3.05 2.91
CA VAL A 66 14.73 2.18 1.81
C VAL A 66 13.57 2.82 1.05
N ASP A 67 12.68 3.49 1.77
CA ASP A 67 11.51 4.16 1.20
C ASP A 67 11.61 5.69 1.22
N ASP A 68 10.67 6.36 0.56
CA ASP A 68 10.67 7.82 0.48
C ASP A 68 10.33 8.50 1.83
N ALA A 69 9.63 7.82 2.74
CA ALA A 69 9.33 8.34 4.08
C ALA A 69 10.58 8.30 4.97
N GLU A 70 11.32 7.19 4.94
CA GLU A 70 12.59 7.04 5.64
C GLU A 70 13.65 8.03 5.12
N LYS A 71 13.72 8.26 3.79
CA LYS A 71 14.61 9.28 3.19
C LYS A 71 14.34 10.69 3.72
N ILE A 72 13.07 11.03 3.96
CA ILE A 72 12.71 12.33 4.52
C ILE A 72 13.20 12.45 5.95
N THR A 73 12.95 11.43 6.77
CA THR A 73 13.42 11.37 8.16
C THR A 73 14.93 11.48 8.22
N GLN A 74 15.65 10.69 7.42
CA GLN A 74 17.10 10.74 7.31
C GLN A 74 17.62 12.13 6.89
N LYS A 75 17.09 12.68 5.78
CA LYS A 75 17.50 13.98 5.26
C LYS A 75 17.25 15.10 6.27
N TYR A 76 16.14 15.00 7.02
CA TYR A 76 15.81 15.98 8.05
C TYR A 76 16.78 15.91 9.24
N LEU A 77 17.05 14.70 9.74
CA LEU A 77 17.97 14.48 10.85
C LEU A 77 19.40 14.92 10.55
N LEU A 78 19.87 14.74 9.31
CA LEU A 78 21.24 15.08 8.91
C LEU A 78 21.41 16.53 8.45
N GLY A 79 20.36 17.17 7.91
CA GLY A 79 20.45 18.48 7.27
C GLY A 79 19.91 19.66 8.08
N GLU A 80 18.97 19.42 9.00
CA GLU A 80 18.31 20.48 9.74
C GLU A 80 18.88 20.64 11.16
N LYS A 81 18.88 21.87 11.67
CA LYS A 81 19.29 22.12 13.06
C LYS A 81 18.24 21.54 14.00
N ILE A 82 18.63 20.62 14.87
CA ILE A 82 17.81 19.94 15.86
C ILE A 82 18.42 20.17 17.23
N ASP A 83 17.61 20.61 18.19
CA ASP A 83 18.06 20.84 19.55
C ASP A 83 17.86 19.60 20.44
N LEU A 84 16.83 18.76 20.14
CA LEU A 84 16.56 17.52 20.87
C LEU A 84 15.79 16.53 20.01
N ILE A 85 16.14 15.25 20.12
CA ILE A 85 15.39 14.11 19.57
C ILE A 85 14.63 13.42 20.70
N ILE A 86 13.34 13.17 20.51
CA ILE A 86 12.56 12.24 21.33
C ILE A 86 12.42 10.96 20.52
N ASN A 87 13.11 9.91 20.94
CA ASN A 87 12.98 8.58 20.33
C ASN A 87 11.83 7.82 21.01
N VAL A 88 10.79 7.50 20.25
CA VAL A 88 9.61 6.78 20.72
C VAL A 88 9.80 5.28 20.46
N VAL A 89 10.02 4.55 21.54
CA VAL A 89 10.30 3.11 21.57
C VAL A 89 9.04 2.35 21.96
N ASP A 90 8.68 1.34 21.18
CA ASP A 90 7.59 0.43 21.53
C ASP A 90 8.07 -0.58 22.58
N SER A 91 7.55 -0.48 23.80
CA SER A 91 7.88 -1.36 24.91
C SER A 91 7.47 -2.82 24.68
N THR A 92 6.53 -3.08 23.76
CA THR A 92 6.08 -4.45 23.43
C THR A 92 6.99 -5.16 22.42
N LEU A 93 7.80 -4.38 21.68
CA LEU A 93 8.76 -4.82 20.67
C LEU A 93 10.16 -4.23 20.95
N LEU A 94 10.59 -4.35 22.18
CA LEU A 94 11.72 -3.61 22.74
C LEU A 94 13.02 -3.80 21.96
N ALA A 95 13.45 -5.04 21.73
CA ALA A 95 14.70 -5.32 21.02
C ALA A 95 14.75 -4.65 19.66
N ARG A 96 13.68 -4.79 18.87
CA ARG A 96 13.58 -4.19 17.55
C ARG A 96 13.60 -2.66 17.58
N SER A 97 12.87 -2.07 18.52
CA SER A 97 12.80 -0.60 18.64
C SER A 97 14.14 -0.01 19.11
N LEU A 98 14.93 -0.76 19.89
CA LEU A 98 16.26 -0.33 20.34
C LEU A 98 17.32 -0.33 19.23
N GLU A 99 17.12 -1.03 18.10
CA GLU A 99 18.01 -0.93 16.92
C GLU A 99 18.07 0.50 16.38
N LEU A 100 16.90 1.14 16.22
CA LEU A 100 16.83 2.55 15.81
C LEU A 100 17.44 3.47 16.89
N THR A 101 17.24 3.14 18.18
CA THR A 101 17.85 3.90 19.28
C THR A 101 19.38 3.87 19.18
N ALA A 102 19.97 2.72 18.87
CA ALA A 102 21.42 2.59 18.68
C ALA A 102 21.92 3.48 17.53
N GLU A 103 21.21 3.50 16.39
CA GLU A 103 21.54 4.39 15.26
C GLU A 103 21.41 5.88 15.60
N LEU A 104 20.41 6.26 16.38
CA LEU A 104 20.23 7.65 16.81
C LEU A 104 21.31 8.10 17.79
N LEU A 105 21.83 7.19 18.64
CA LEU A 105 22.96 7.46 19.51
C LEU A 105 24.25 7.70 18.71
N GLU A 106 24.44 7.04 17.56
CA GLU A 106 25.59 7.25 16.69
C GLU A 106 25.67 8.68 16.12
N LEU A 107 24.52 9.39 16.00
CA LEU A 107 24.47 10.79 15.59
C LEU A 107 25.10 11.75 16.61
N GLU A 108 25.18 11.35 17.89
CA GLU A 108 25.65 12.16 19.02
C GLU A 108 24.81 13.43 19.27
N LEU A 109 23.57 13.49 18.75
CA LEU A 109 22.63 14.57 19.01
C LEU A 109 21.93 14.38 20.39
N PRO A 110 21.50 15.47 21.05
CA PRO A 110 20.74 15.34 22.28
C PRO A 110 19.51 14.44 22.12
N LEU A 111 19.44 13.38 22.92
CA LEU A 111 18.41 12.32 22.81
C LEU A 111 17.72 12.10 24.16
N VAL A 112 16.41 11.89 24.11
CA VAL A 112 15.57 11.38 25.21
C VAL A 112 14.76 10.21 24.67
N VAL A 113 14.69 9.11 25.42
CA VAL A 113 13.92 7.92 25.03
C VAL A 113 12.58 7.92 25.74
N ALA A 114 11.50 7.81 24.98
CA ALA A 114 10.15 7.59 25.47
C ALA A 114 9.80 6.10 25.29
N LEU A 115 9.82 5.30 26.38
CA LEU A 115 9.33 3.93 26.39
C LEU A 115 7.80 3.95 26.37
N ASN A 116 7.22 3.94 25.19
CA ASN A 116 5.78 4.02 24.99
C ASN A 116 5.11 2.64 25.02
N MET A 117 3.78 2.61 25.15
CA MET A 117 2.98 1.38 25.28
C MET A 117 3.35 0.54 26.50
N GLN A 118 3.79 1.18 27.58
CA GLN A 118 4.14 0.50 28.82
C GLN A 118 2.97 -0.28 29.41
N ASP A 119 1.76 0.28 29.31
CA ASP A 119 0.50 -0.38 29.72
C ASP A 119 0.24 -1.68 28.95
N GLU A 120 0.60 -1.73 27.68
CA GLU A 120 0.46 -2.93 26.85
C GLU A 120 1.55 -3.96 27.15
N ALA A 121 2.78 -3.50 27.39
CA ALA A 121 3.88 -4.36 27.82
C ALA A 121 3.56 -5.04 29.18
N GLU A 122 3.03 -4.30 30.13
CA GLU A 122 2.59 -4.82 31.42
C GLU A 122 1.46 -5.86 31.31
N LYS A 123 0.46 -5.61 30.43
CA LYS A 123 -0.60 -6.59 30.15
C LYS A 123 -0.05 -7.88 29.54
N ARG A 124 1.05 -7.80 28.80
CA ARG A 124 1.76 -8.97 28.26
C ARG A 124 2.67 -9.65 29.30
N GLY A 125 2.71 -9.13 30.53
CA GLY A 125 3.56 -9.64 31.60
C GLY A 125 5.03 -9.26 31.46
N LEU A 126 5.36 -8.33 30.57
CA LEU A 126 6.71 -7.83 30.38
C LEU A 126 6.94 -6.66 31.33
N LYS A 127 7.89 -6.79 32.23
CA LYS A 127 8.38 -5.70 33.08
C LYS A 127 9.71 -5.21 32.53
N ILE A 128 9.80 -3.90 32.32
CA ILE A 128 10.99 -3.23 31.80
C ILE A 128 11.49 -2.29 32.90
N ASP A 129 12.79 -2.28 33.10
CA ASP A 129 13.47 -1.39 34.04
C ASP A 129 13.99 -0.14 33.31
N PRO A 130 13.28 1.00 33.40
CA PRO A 130 13.68 2.22 32.67
C PRO A 130 14.94 2.86 33.26
N GLU A 131 15.20 2.71 34.56
CA GLU A 131 16.39 3.28 35.21
C GLU A 131 17.65 2.52 34.80
N LYS A 132 17.54 1.21 34.66
CA LYS A 132 18.64 0.38 34.14
C LYS A 132 18.93 0.70 32.70
N LEU A 133 17.88 0.89 31.86
CA LEU A 133 18.05 1.30 30.47
C LEU A 133 18.69 2.70 30.37
N GLU A 134 18.26 3.67 31.20
CA GLU A 134 18.88 5.00 31.29
C GLU A 134 20.38 4.93 31.59
N LYS A 135 20.78 4.05 32.50
CA LYS A 135 22.21 3.83 32.84
C LYS A 135 23.00 3.20 31.70
N LEU A 136 22.41 2.23 30.98
CA LEU A 136 23.06 1.52 29.86
C LEU A 136 23.19 2.41 28.62
N LEU A 137 22.14 3.17 28.29
CA LEU A 137 22.15 4.08 27.14
C LEU A 137 22.82 5.42 27.44
N GLY A 138 22.92 5.83 28.74
CA GLY A 138 23.43 7.13 29.16
C GLY A 138 22.61 8.34 28.74
N VAL A 139 21.36 8.12 28.35
CA VAL A 139 20.39 9.15 27.96
C VAL A 139 19.12 9.00 28.80
N PRO A 140 18.39 10.10 29.07
CA PRO A 140 17.16 10.03 29.85
C PRO A 140 16.15 9.09 29.23
N VAL A 141 15.54 8.24 30.06
CA VAL A 141 14.50 7.28 29.66
C VAL A 141 13.25 7.55 30.48
N VAL A 142 12.09 7.65 29.83
CA VAL A 142 10.80 7.87 30.49
C VAL A 142 9.78 6.87 30.00
N SER A 143 9.15 6.15 30.92
CA SER A 143 8.01 5.27 30.60
C SER A 143 6.77 6.09 30.31
N THR A 144 6.13 5.81 29.16
CA THR A 144 4.93 6.50 28.72
C THR A 144 3.84 5.53 28.28
N ALA A 145 2.58 5.94 28.44
CA ALA A 145 1.42 5.34 27.80
C ALA A 145 0.64 6.49 27.16
N ALA A 146 1.09 6.88 25.98
CA ALA A 146 0.61 8.08 25.27
C ALA A 146 -0.91 8.10 25.09
N LEU A 147 -1.54 6.93 24.85
CA LEU A 147 -3.00 6.82 24.71
C LEU A 147 -3.76 7.32 25.94
N TYR A 148 -3.18 7.21 27.13
CA TYR A 148 -3.77 7.63 28.40
C TYR A 148 -3.11 8.88 29.00
N GLY A 149 -2.19 9.51 28.28
CA GLY A 149 -1.46 10.69 28.73
C GLY A 149 -0.47 10.41 29.88
N LYS A 150 -0.24 9.15 30.27
CA LYS A 150 0.65 8.81 31.37
C LYS A 150 2.13 9.02 30.99
N GLY A 151 2.90 9.61 31.89
CA GLY A 151 4.33 9.85 31.70
C GLY A 151 4.69 11.01 30.76
N VAL A 152 3.71 11.63 30.08
CA VAL A 152 3.95 12.66 29.06
C VAL A 152 4.51 13.95 29.67
N LEU A 153 3.98 14.39 30.81
CA LEU A 153 4.49 15.55 31.52
C LEU A 153 5.93 15.32 31.99
N GLN A 154 6.20 14.16 32.58
CA GLN A 154 7.53 13.76 33.04
C GLN A 154 8.54 13.70 31.88
N LEU A 155 8.10 13.24 30.70
CA LEU A 155 8.92 13.26 29.47
C LEU A 155 9.33 14.69 29.12
N MET A 156 8.40 15.62 29.11
CA MET A 156 8.70 17.03 28.81
C MET A 156 9.60 17.69 29.84
N GLU A 157 9.45 17.40 31.12
CA GLU A 157 10.35 17.87 32.17
C GLU A 157 11.80 17.34 31.97
N ARG A 158 11.96 16.06 31.58
CA ARG A 158 13.26 15.48 31.26
C ARG A 158 13.86 16.12 29.99
N CYS A 159 13.03 16.43 28.99
CA CYS A 159 13.46 17.16 27.78
C CYS A 159 13.99 18.56 28.15
N LEU A 160 13.25 19.32 28.98
CA LEU A 160 13.66 20.62 29.45
C LEU A 160 14.99 20.59 30.21
N LYS A 161 15.14 19.63 31.13
CA LYS A 161 16.38 19.44 31.88
C LYS A 161 17.57 19.12 30.97
N LYS A 162 17.36 18.28 29.93
CA LYS A 162 18.40 17.95 28.96
C LYS A 162 18.82 19.17 28.12
N LEU A 163 17.86 20.01 27.69
CA LEU A 163 18.10 21.22 26.91
C LEU A 163 18.76 22.36 27.73
N SER A 164 18.51 22.41 29.04
CA SER A 164 19.06 23.44 29.93
C SER A 164 20.41 23.06 30.54
N GLY A 165 20.81 21.81 30.40
CA GLY A 165 22.08 21.30 30.93
C GLY A 165 23.27 21.52 29.97
N PRO A 166 24.50 21.38 30.45
CA PRO A 166 25.66 21.44 29.59
C PRO A 166 25.62 20.29 28.55
N PRO A 167 26.12 20.54 27.33
CA PRO A 167 26.22 19.50 26.31
C PRO A 167 27.14 18.38 26.83
N LYS A 168 26.56 17.27 27.28
CA LYS A 168 27.32 16.07 27.61
C LYS A 168 27.45 15.21 26.36
N LEU A 169 28.69 14.82 26.05
CA LEU A 169 28.92 13.76 25.08
C LEU A 169 28.09 12.54 25.46
N GLN A 170 27.34 12.04 24.49
CA GLN A 170 26.53 10.85 24.72
C GLN A 170 27.42 9.62 24.72
N PRO A 171 27.17 8.64 25.58
CA PRO A 171 27.90 7.39 25.53
C PRO A 171 27.53 6.69 24.23
N VAL A 172 28.53 6.16 23.59
CA VAL A 172 28.39 5.39 22.35
C VAL A 172 28.33 3.91 22.73
N LEU A 173 27.41 3.18 22.14
CA LEU A 173 27.37 1.73 22.25
C LEU A 173 28.49 1.15 21.38
N PRO A 174 29.55 0.51 21.98
CA PRO A 174 30.65 -0.03 21.19
C PRO A 174 30.22 -1.31 20.48
N TYR A 175 30.65 -1.47 19.23
CA TYR A 175 30.54 -2.72 18.50
C TYR A 175 31.53 -3.78 19.03
N THR A 176 31.55 -4.98 18.45
CA THR A 176 32.60 -5.96 18.78
C THR A 176 33.97 -5.36 18.54
N ALA A 177 34.95 -5.77 19.32
CA ALA A 177 36.30 -5.16 19.32
C ALA A 177 36.91 -5.04 17.93
N HIS A 178 36.70 -6.02 17.07
CA HIS A 178 37.19 -6.02 15.70
C HIS A 178 36.53 -4.93 14.84
N VAL A 179 35.19 -4.87 14.81
CA VAL A 179 34.44 -3.87 14.05
C VAL A 179 34.69 -2.47 14.63
N GLU A 180 34.75 -2.34 15.94
CA GLU A 180 35.01 -1.07 16.62
C GLU A 180 36.37 -0.48 16.23
N THR A 181 37.41 -1.29 16.14
CA THR A 181 38.74 -0.86 15.71
C THR A 181 38.72 -0.28 14.29
N LEU A 182 37.99 -0.92 13.37
CA LEU A 182 37.83 -0.45 12.00
C LEU A 182 37.04 0.85 11.91
N VAL A 183 35.94 0.96 12.69
CA VAL A 183 35.14 2.19 12.79
C VAL A 183 35.99 3.35 13.32
N GLN A 184 36.79 3.14 14.37
CA GLN A 184 37.66 4.16 14.94
C GLN A 184 38.76 4.60 13.94
N LYS A 185 39.34 3.65 13.22
CA LYS A 185 40.34 3.94 12.18
C LYS A 185 39.76 4.82 11.08
N LEU A 186 38.54 4.50 10.59
CA LEU A 186 37.83 5.32 9.60
C LEU A 186 37.44 6.70 10.17
N ALA A 187 36.94 6.75 11.43
CA ALA A 187 36.55 8.00 12.06
C ALA A 187 37.74 8.99 12.24
N GLN A 188 38.95 8.47 12.44
CA GLN A 188 40.15 9.28 12.56
C GLN A 188 40.59 9.94 11.23
N THR A 189 40.26 9.33 10.10
CA THR A 189 40.56 9.88 8.76
C THR A 189 39.58 10.99 8.34
N LEU A 190 38.43 11.10 9.02
CA LEU A 190 37.39 12.10 8.71
C LEU A 190 37.74 13.49 9.30
N PRO A 191 37.35 14.59 8.59
CA PRO A 191 37.61 15.96 9.06
C PRO A 191 36.91 16.23 10.41
N LYS A 192 37.44 17.25 11.15
CA LYS A 192 36.85 17.63 12.44
C LYS A 192 35.37 18.05 12.27
N ALA A 193 34.53 17.80 13.34
CA ALA A 193 33.09 17.90 13.40
C ALA A 193 32.59 19.27 13.06
N GLY A 194 32.86 20.11 12.38
CA GLY A 194 32.28 21.40 11.94
C GLY A 194 31.80 21.39 10.49
N ASN A 195 32.26 20.43 9.68
CA ASN A 195 31.99 20.35 8.24
C ASN A 195 31.09 19.14 7.86
N LEU A 196 30.53 18.45 8.85
CA LEU A 196 29.85 17.16 8.68
C LEU A 196 28.31 17.25 8.84
N GLY A 197 27.73 18.46 9.00
CA GLY A 197 26.31 18.59 9.35
C GLY A 197 26.03 18.04 10.76
N ASN A 198 24.88 17.41 10.95
CA ASN A 198 24.48 16.82 12.24
C ASN A 198 25.09 15.44 12.54
N GLY A 199 25.75 14.81 11.55
CA GLY A 199 26.34 13.48 11.75
C GLY A 199 27.70 13.55 12.45
N SER A 200 27.94 12.65 13.43
CA SER A 200 29.25 12.50 14.04
C SER A 200 30.24 11.83 13.10
N ARG A 201 31.55 11.93 13.38
CA ARG A 201 32.57 11.19 12.65
C ARG A 201 32.33 9.69 12.71
N ARG A 202 31.91 9.20 13.87
CA ARG A 202 31.58 7.80 14.07
C ARG A 202 30.41 7.38 13.18
N PHE A 203 29.35 8.18 13.14
CA PHE A 203 28.20 7.93 12.27
C PHE A 203 28.61 7.77 10.80
N TYR A 204 29.38 8.73 10.27
CA TYR A 204 29.84 8.65 8.89
C TYR A 204 30.82 7.51 8.63
N ALA A 205 31.65 7.14 9.60
CA ALA A 205 32.53 5.97 9.48
C ALA A 205 31.73 4.68 9.41
N ILE A 206 30.69 4.53 10.24
CA ILE A 206 29.78 3.37 10.22
C ILE A 206 29.00 3.33 8.89
N LYS A 207 28.44 4.46 8.46
CA LYS A 207 27.71 4.54 7.19
C LYS A 207 28.61 4.30 5.98
N ALA A 208 29.86 4.67 6.02
CA ALA A 208 30.83 4.36 4.97
C ALA A 208 31.05 2.85 4.80
N ILE A 209 31.02 2.08 5.89
CA ILE A 209 31.09 0.61 5.86
C ILE A 209 29.75 0.01 5.43
N GLU A 210 28.65 0.50 6.00
CA GLU A 210 27.31 -0.06 5.86
C GLU A 210 26.68 0.27 4.50
N ASN A 211 26.71 1.54 4.13
CA ASN A 211 26.11 2.05 2.88
C ASN A 211 26.87 3.29 2.38
N PRO A 212 27.92 3.13 1.60
CA PRO A 212 28.74 4.24 1.12
C PRO A 212 27.96 5.34 0.39
N SER A 213 26.83 5.02 -0.24
CA SER A 213 26.01 5.99 -0.98
C SER A 213 25.36 7.05 -0.07
N MET A 214 25.33 6.83 1.23
CA MET A 214 24.80 7.78 2.22
C MET A 214 25.81 8.81 2.69
N VAL A 215 27.06 8.58 2.40
CA VAL A 215 28.17 9.48 2.77
C VAL A 215 28.34 10.52 1.67
N PRO A 216 28.52 11.81 1.97
CA PRO A 216 28.80 12.84 0.97
C PRO A 216 29.97 12.46 0.03
N GLU A 217 29.87 12.76 -1.26
CA GLU A 217 30.84 12.34 -2.30
C GLU A 217 32.27 12.70 -1.98
N ASN A 218 32.51 13.90 -1.44
CA ASN A 218 33.83 14.37 -1.00
C ASN A 218 34.42 13.47 0.10
N LEU A 219 33.62 12.93 0.99
CA LEU A 219 34.05 12.01 2.05
C LEU A 219 34.20 10.58 1.53
N GLN A 220 33.37 10.16 0.56
CA GLN A 220 33.53 8.86 -0.08
C GLN A 220 34.87 8.73 -0.79
N GLN A 221 35.27 9.78 -1.53
CA GLN A 221 36.57 9.80 -2.21
C GLN A 221 37.74 9.70 -1.22
N LEU A 222 37.66 10.43 -0.10
CA LEU A 222 38.68 10.42 0.96
C LEU A 222 38.81 9.04 1.63
N LEU A 223 37.69 8.32 1.79
CA LEU A 223 37.62 7.05 2.51
C LEU A 223 37.75 5.83 1.59
N SER A 224 37.72 5.98 0.27
CA SER A 224 37.52 4.89 -0.69
C SER A 224 38.47 3.69 -0.47
N ALA A 225 39.78 3.94 -0.36
CA ALA A 225 40.78 2.90 -0.13
C ALA A 225 40.62 2.22 1.23
N THR A 226 40.30 2.99 2.27
CA THR A 226 40.12 2.48 3.64
C THR A 226 38.84 1.70 3.78
N ILE A 227 37.72 2.11 3.10
CA ILE A 227 36.46 1.36 3.05
C ILE A 227 36.68 -0.02 2.43
N VAL A 228 37.37 -0.07 1.27
CA VAL A 228 37.62 -1.35 0.58
C VAL A 228 38.42 -2.31 1.45
N SER A 229 39.48 -1.81 2.13
CA SER A 229 40.28 -2.64 3.04
C SER A 229 39.44 -3.10 4.26
N ALA A 230 38.69 -2.22 4.89
CA ALA A 230 37.85 -2.54 6.03
C ALA A 230 36.74 -3.56 5.66
N CYS A 231 36.11 -3.38 4.51
CA CYS A 231 35.10 -4.33 4.04
C CYS A 231 35.67 -5.70 3.70
N ARG A 232 36.89 -5.77 3.18
CA ARG A 232 37.57 -7.05 2.97
C ARG A 232 37.86 -7.73 4.31
N GLU A 233 38.40 -7.01 5.28
CA GLU A 233 38.73 -7.52 6.60
C GLU A 233 37.48 -8.02 7.35
N ILE A 234 36.37 -7.27 7.29
CA ILE A 234 35.06 -7.71 7.86
C ILE A 234 34.59 -9.00 7.18
N ARG A 235 34.66 -9.08 5.85
CA ARG A 235 34.22 -10.26 5.10
C ARG A 235 35.04 -11.50 5.43
N ASP A 236 36.37 -11.32 5.51
CA ASP A 236 37.29 -12.41 5.80
C ASP A 236 37.10 -12.96 7.22
N PHE A 237 36.84 -12.06 8.20
CA PHE A 237 36.68 -12.43 9.60
C PHE A 237 35.25 -12.92 9.93
N HIS A 238 34.21 -12.23 9.45
CA HIS A 238 32.81 -12.52 9.80
C HIS A 238 32.07 -13.38 8.77
N GLN A 239 32.67 -13.68 7.61
CA GLN A 239 32.07 -14.45 6.50
C GLN A 239 30.72 -13.84 6.02
N ARG A 240 30.58 -12.51 6.13
CA ARG A 240 29.38 -11.74 5.77
C ARG A 240 29.76 -10.45 5.08
N ASP A 241 28.83 -9.90 4.28
CA ASP A 241 29.03 -8.60 3.69
C ASP A 241 29.00 -7.48 4.75
N CYS A 242 29.64 -6.36 4.44
CA CYS A 242 29.78 -5.23 5.37
C CYS A 242 28.45 -4.71 5.90
N PHE A 243 27.46 -4.55 5.00
CA PHE A 243 26.12 -4.13 5.38
C PHE A 243 25.49 -5.10 6.40
N GLU A 244 25.53 -6.40 6.12
CA GLU A 244 24.97 -7.42 7.00
C GLU A 244 25.69 -7.47 8.34
N SER A 245 27.00 -7.23 8.36
CA SER A 245 27.79 -7.25 9.59
C SER A 245 27.42 -6.11 10.53
N ILE A 246 27.29 -4.88 10.03
CA ILE A 246 26.86 -3.73 10.84
C ILE A 246 25.42 -3.90 11.34
N ALA A 247 24.50 -4.36 10.48
CA ALA A 247 23.13 -4.65 10.86
C ALA A 247 23.06 -5.72 11.97
N TYR A 248 23.88 -6.76 11.85
CA TYR A 248 23.99 -7.81 12.87
C TYR A 248 24.50 -7.28 14.21
N GLU A 249 25.53 -6.44 14.19
CA GLU A 249 26.07 -5.80 15.41
C GLU A 249 25.00 -4.99 16.15
N ARG A 250 24.23 -4.15 15.45
CA ARG A 250 23.13 -3.37 16.04
C ARG A 250 22.03 -4.27 16.59
N HIS A 251 21.65 -5.29 15.84
CA HIS A 251 20.66 -6.26 16.29
C HIS A 251 21.13 -6.97 17.57
N HIS A 252 22.38 -7.42 17.60
CA HIS A 252 22.97 -8.08 18.77
C HIS A 252 22.99 -7.15 19.99
N GLN A 253 23.40 -5.89 19.83
CA GLN A 253 23.36 -4.89 20.91
C GLN A 253 21.93 -4.65 21.42
N ALA A 254 20.96 -4.47 20.53
CA ALA A 254 19.57 -4.25 20.88
C ALA A 254 18.97 -5.44 21.63
N MET A 255 19.27 -6.66 21.18
CA MET A 255 18.86 -7.90 21.87
C MET A 255 19.46 -7.98 23.27
N LYS A 256 20.76 -7.78 23.41
CA LYS A 256 21.46 -7.78 24.70
C LYS A 256 20.88 -6.76 25.67
N LEU A 257 20.68 -5.51 25.22
CA LEU A 257 20.03 -4.47 26.02
C LEU A 257 18.62 -4.90 26.46
N SER A 258 17.82 -5.43 25.52
CA SER A 258 16.47 -5.90 25.81
C SER A 258 16.44 -7.01 26.84
N GLU A 259 17.34 -7.99 26.75
CA GLU A 259 17.45 -9.11 27.70
C GLU A 259 17.89 -8.63 29.09
N GLU A 260 18.80 -7.66 29.16
CA GLU A 260 19.28 -7.13 30.42
C GLU A 260 18.26 -6.32 31.21
N ILE A 261 17.33 -5.64 30.54
CA ILE A 261 16.38 -4.70 31.15
C ILE A 261 14.97 -5.24 31.27
N SER A 262 14.64 -6.31 30.56
CA SER A 262 13.30 -6.87 30.55
C SER A 262 13.25 -8.26 31.17
N PHE A 263 12.19 -8.52 31.93
CA PHE A 263 11.93 -9.84 32.49
C PHE A 263 10.43 -10.15 32.43
N LEU A 264 10.11 -11.41 32.17
CA LEU A 264 8.75 -11.91 32.23
C LEU A 264 8.32 -12.11 33.68
N ALA A 265 7.46 -11.23 34.20
CA ALA A 265 7.00 -11.26 35.57
C ALA A 265 6.02 -12.39 35.88
N SER A 266 5.37 -12.96 34.86
CA SER A 266 4.48 -14.12 35.01
C SER A 266 4.52 -14.99 33.76
N ARG A 267 4.24 -16.31 33.89
CA ARG A 267 3.97 -17.15 32.72
C ARG A 267 2.82 -16.53 31.94
N ARG A 268 3.10 -16.11 30.70
CA ARG A 268 2.11 -15.55 29.76
C ARG A 268 0.90 -16.49 29.75
N LYS A 269 -0.24 -16.05 30.30
CA LYS A 269 -1.50 -16.77 30.09
C LYS A 269 -1.79 -16.73 28.59
N VAL A 270 -1.87 -17.90 27.97
CA VAL A 270 -2.24 -18.00 26.55
C VAL A 270 -3.58 -17.31 26.38
N GLN A 271 -3.55 -16.13 25.79
CA GLN A 271 -4.78 -15.36 25.55
C GLN A 271 -5.60 -16.03 24.45
N LEU A 272 -6.91 -15.78 24.44
CA LEU A 272 -7.79 -16.25 23.38
C LEU A 272 -7.26 -15.86 21.99
N ARG A 273 -6.63 -14.69 21.88
CA ARG A 273 -5.96 -14.19 20.68
C ARG A 273 -4.86 -15.13 20.18
N ASP A 274 -4.00 -15.63 21.07
CA ASP A 274 -2.90 -16.54 20.68
C ASP A 274 -3.43 -17.89 20.16
N ARG A 275 -4.58 -18.33 20.68
CA ARG A 275 -5.26 -19.55 20.20
C ARG A 275 -5.89 -19.31 18.82
N LEU A 276 -6.55 -18.15 18.64
CA LEU A 276 -7.10 -17.75 17.34
C LEU A 276 -6.01 -17.61 16.29
N ASP A 277 -4.88 -16.96 16.62
CA ASP A 277 -3.75 -16.81 15.72
C ASP A 277 -3.14 -18.13 15.30
N ARG A 278 -2.97 -19.06 16.24
CA ARG A 278 -2.49 -20.41 15.92
C ARG A 278 -3.42 -21.13 14.93
N PHE A 279 -4.73 -20.95 15.06
CA PHE A 279 -5.71 -21.51 14.15
C PHE A 279 -5.71 -20.81 12.79
N LEU A 280 -5.73 -19.48 12.79
CA LEU A 280 -5.79 -18.66 11.58
C LEU A 280 -4.52 -18.74 10.73
N LEU A 281 -3.35 -18.91 11.36
CA LEU A 281 -2.06 -19.04 10.67
C LEU A 281 -1.68 -20.49 10.34
N HIS A 282 -2.53 -21.46 10.70
CA HIS A 282 -2.26 -22.86 10.39
C HIS A 282 -2.29 -23.11 8.88
N PRO A 283 -1.32 -23.85 8.30
CA PRO A 283 -1.21 -24.02 6.84
C PRO A 283 -2.47 -24.58 6.18
N MET A 284 -3.19 -25.49 6.84
CA MET A 284 -4.40 -26.12 6.31
C MET A 284 -5.66 -25.38 6.74
N PHE A 285 -5.88 -25.20 8.05
CA PHE A 285 -7.09 -24.55 8.59
C PHE A 285 -7.15 -23.06 8.21
N GLY A 286 -6.01 -22.37 8.20
CA GLY A 286 -5.93 -20.96 7.79
C GLY A 286 -6.34 -20.77 6.32
N ARG A 287 -5.95 -21.68 5.42
CA ARG A 287 -6.39 -21.62 4.00
C ARG A 287 -7.88 -21.90 3.84
N PHE A 288 -8.43 -22.85 4.61
CA PHE A 288 -9.85 -23.13 4.59
C PHE A 288 -10.65 -21.92 5.13
N PHE A 289 -10.19 -21.33 6.23
CA PHE A 289 -10.80 -20.12 6.79
C PHE A 289 -10.69 -18.93 5.82
N LEU A 290 -9.58 -18.80 5.12
CA LEU A 290 -9.37 -17.79 4.09
C LEU A 290 -10.37 -17.94 2.93
N LEU A 291 -10.61 -19.17 2.46
CA LEU A 291 -11.60 -19.43 1.42
C LEU A 291 -13.03 -19.06 1.91
N THR A 292 -13.38 -19.49 3.11
CA THR A 292 -14.68 -19.15 3.72
C THR A 292 -14.82 -17.64 3.90
N TYR A 293 -13.77 -16.96 4.34
CA TYR A 293 -13.72 -15.51 4.43
C TYR A 293 -14.04 -14.84 3.10
N PHE A 294 -13.37 -15.26 2.01
CA PHE A 294 -13.64 -14.70 0.69
C PHE A 294 -15.07 -14.94 0.23
N LEU A 295 -15.61 -16.14 0.44
CA LEU A 295 -16.98 -16.45 0.08
C LEU A 295 -17.99 -15.56 0.83
N VAL A 296 -17.81 -15.42 2.14
CA VAL A 296 -18.68 -14.56 2.97
C VAL A 296 -18.52 -13.09 2.62
N PHE A 297 -17.28 -12.64 2.41
CA PHE A 297 -16.97 -11.25 2.05
C PHE A 297 -17.65 -10.84 0.74
N PHE A 298 -17.50 -11.65 -0.32
CA PHE A 298 -18.15 -11.35 -1.60
C PHE A 298 -19.67 -11.54 -1.55
N ALA A 299 -20.15 -12.58 -0.86
CA ALA A 299 -21.60 -12.75 -0.67
C ALA A 299 -22.23 -11.55 0.03
N ALA A 300 -21.58 -11.01 1.06
CA ALA A 300 -22.05 -9.81 1.75
C ALA A 300 -22.06 -8.57 0.84
N ILE A 301 -20.99 -8.37 0.02
CA ILE A 301 -20.93 -7.26 -0.92
C ILE A 301 -22.06 -7.34 -1.94
N PHE A 302 -22.29 -8.52 -2.54
CA PHE A 302 -23.34 -8.70 -3.53
C PHE A 302 -24.74 -8.60 -2.91
N PHE A 303 -24.94 -9.16 -1.71
CA PHE A 303 -26.22 -9.07 -1.02
C PHE A 303 -26.59 -7.61 -0.70
N VAL A 304 -25.68 -6.87 -0.05
CA VAL A 304 -25.92 -5.46 0.28
C VAL A 304 -25.98 -4.60 -0.99
N GLY A 305 -25.14 -4.88 -1.97
CA GLY A 305 -25.13 -4.18 -3.25
C GLY A 305 -26.44 -4.34 -4.02
N ASN A 306 -26.99 -5.56 -4.09
CA ASN A 306 -28.27 -5.82 -4.72
C ASN A 306 -29.43 -5.14 -3.97
N LEU A 307 -29.39 -5.13 -2.64
CA LEU A 307 -30.38 -4.44 -1.82
C LEU A 307 -30.38 -2.93 -2.11
N LEU A 308 -29.22 -2.30 -2.09
CA LEU A 308 -29.05 -0.88 -2.40
C LEU A 308 -29.47 -0.56 -3.85
N ASN A 309 -29.08 -1.40 -4.79
CA ASN A 309 -29.45 -1.25 -6.20
C ASN A 309 -30.98 -1.35 -6.38
N GLY A 310 -31.64 -2.31 -5.71
CA GLY A 310 -33.09 -2.45 -5.75
C GLY A 310 -33.85 -1.22 -5.24
N TRP A 311 -33.27 -0.47 -4.31
CA TRP A 311 -33.85 0.79 -3.84
C TRP A 311 -33.57 1.97 -4.79
N LEU A 312 -32.41 1.97 -5.41
CA LEU A 312 -31.93 3.09 -6.23
C LEU A 312 -32.45 3.03 -7.67
N SER A 313 -32.57 1.83 -8.26
CA SER A 313 -33.04 1.64 -9.64
C SER A 313 -34.42 2.28 -9.92
N PRO A 314 -35.47 2.09 -9.06
CA PRO A 314 -36.77 2.70 -9.34
C PRO A 314 -36.77 4.23 -9.30
N VAL A 315 -35.82 4.82 -8.55
CA VAL A 315 -35.65 6.28 -8.49
C VAL A 315 -34.99 6.79 -9.78
N LEU A 316 -33.96 6.09 -10.24
CA LEU A 316 -33.25 6.44 -11.47
C LEU A 316 -34.12 6.26 -12.72
N GLU A 317 -34.98 5.24 -12.77
CA GLU A 317 -35.90 4.97 -13.88
C GLU A 317 -36.96 6.07 -14.09
N LYS A 318 -37.21 6.90 -13.09
CA LYS A 318 -38.15 8.04 -13.20
C LYS A 318 -37.55 9.27 -13.88
N ILE A 319 -36.23 9.33 -14.10
CA ILE A 319 -35.55 10.50 -14.64
C ILE A 319 -35.62 10.60 -16.18
N PRO A 320 -35.47 9.51 -16.98
CA PRO A 320 -35.55 9.57 -18.44
C PRO A 320 -36.81 10.26 -18.98
N PRO A 321 -38.02 10.00 -18.47
CA PRO A 321 -39.24 10.69 -18.92
C PRO A 321 -39.19 12.20 -18.73
N LEU A 322 -38.42 12.70 -17.75
CA LEU A 322 -38.26 14.15 -17.48
C LEU A 322 -37.32 14.82 -18.50
N ILE A 323 -36.43 14.05 -19.11
CA ILE A 323 -35.46 14.55 -20.12
C ILE A 323 -36.01 14.49 -21.53
N LEU A 324 -37.00 13.63 -21.79
CA LEU A 324 -37.64 13.45 -23.11
C LEU A 324 -38.11 14.75 -23.77
N PRO A 325 -38.74 15.73 -23.07
CA PRO A 325 -39.17 16.99 -23.67
C PRO A 325 -38.03 17.80 -24.29
N LEU A 326 -36.78 17.62 -23.84
CA LEU A 326 -35.62 18.31 -24.42
C LEU A 326 -35.34 17.90 -25.84
N GLN A 327 -35.81 16.74 -26.30
CA GLN A 327 -35.69 16.26 -27.66
C GLN A 327 -36.41 17.20 -28.67
N ASN A 328 -37.55 17.77 -28.24
CA ASN A 328 -38.33 18.68 -29.07
C ASN A 328 -37.72 20.09 -29.14
N ILE A 329 -36.80 20.44 -28.22
CA ILE A 329 -36.16 21.76 -28.18
C ILE A 329 -34.87 21.73 -29.00
N SER A 330 -34.00 20.76 -28.75
CA SER A 330 -32.74 20.56 -29.48
C SER A 330 -32.24 19.12 -29.29
N GLY A 331 -32.03 18.42 -30.41
CA GLY A 331 -31.47 17.08 -30.40
C GLY A 331 -30.08 17.01 -29.71
N PHE A 332 -29.29 18.06 -29.83
CA PHE A 332 -27.98 18.18 -29.15
C PHE A 332 -28.11 18.31 -27.64
N LEU A 333 -29.04 19.13 -27.15
CA LEU A 333 -29.28 19.28 -25.69
C LEU A 333 -29.82 18.00 -25.10
N TRP A 334 -30.77 17.34 -25.78
CA TRP A 334 -31.30 16.06 -25.32
C TRP A 334 -30.20 14.99 -25.24
N LEU A 335 -29.36 14.88 -26.26
CA LEU A 335 -28.28 13.90 -26.33
C LEU A 335 -27.25 14.09 -25.21
N THR A 336 -26.91 15.37 -24.93
CA THR A 336 -26.00 15.71 -23.84
C THR A 336 -26.61 15.40 -22.49
N ALA A 337 -27.90 15.73 -22.29
CA ALA A 337 -28.62 15.44 -21.05
C ALA A 337 -28.79 13.92 -20.83
N ASP A 338 -29.08 13.17 -21.90
CA ASP A 338 -29.18 11.70 -21.83
C ASP A 338 -27.81 11.06 -21.51
N GLY A 339 -26.74 11.52 -22.16
CA GLY A 339 -25.38 11.08 -21.84
C GLY A 339 -24.96 11.37 -20.38
N LEU A 340 -25.29 12.55 -19.87
CA LEU A 340 -25.06 12.90 -18.45
C LEU A 340 -25.90 12.02 -17.53
N PHE A 341 -27.17 11.80 -17.85
CA PHE A 341 -28.04 10.93 -17.08
C PHE A 341 -27.51 9.49 -17.04
N GLN A 342 -27.14 8.92 -18.18
CA GLN A 342 -26.56 7.57 -18.25
C GLN A 342 -25.28 7.46 -17.43
N GLY A 343 -24.41 8.48 -17.45
CA GLY A 343 -23.21 8.57 -16.62
C GLY A 343 -23.54 8.59 -15.12
N LEU A 344 -24.52 9.40 -14.74
CA LEU A 344 -25.00 9.50 -13.37
C LEU A 344 -25.67 8.20 -12.89
N ALA A 345 -26.60 7.66 -13.69
CA ALA A 345 -27.28 6.40 -13.40
C ALA A 345 -26.31 5.24 -13.22
N GLY A 346 -25.25 5.20 -14.04
CA GLY A 346 -24.23 4.20 -13.88
C GLY A 346 -23.34 4.39 -12.68
N SER A 347 -22.97 5.63 -12.38
CA SER A 347 -22.16 5.90 -11.19
C SER A 347 -22.92 5.63 -9.89
N LEU A 348 -24.13 6.09 -9.80
CA LEU A 348 -24.99 5.92 -8.61
C LEU A 348 -25.66 4.54 -8.57
N GLY A 349 -26.21 4.06 -9.69
CA GLY A 349 -27.00 2.84 -9.71
C GLY A 349 -26.19 1.55 -9.74
N ILE A 350 -25.00 1.56 -10.33
CA ILE A 350 -24.19 0.34 -10.45
C ILE A 350 -22.94 0.40 -9.59
N VAL A 351 -22.14 1.50 -9.71
CA VAL A 351 -20.85 1.56 -9.03
C VAL A 351 -21.03 1.74 -7.52
N LEU A 352 -21.80 2.72 -7.09
CA LEU A 352 -21.96 3.07 -5.67
C LEU A 352 -22.51 1.93 -4.80
N PRO A 353 -23.57 1.19 -5.19
CA PRO A 353 -24.14 0.12 -4.39
C PRO A 353 -23.16 -1.01 -4.03
N TYR A 354 -22.23 -1.34 -4.93
CA TYR A 354 -21.22 -2.38 -4.69
C TYR A 354 -19.93 -1.83 -4.12
N PHE A 355 -19.57 -0.61 -4.47
CA PHE A 355 -18.35 0.05 -4.02
C PHE A 355 -18.41 0.43 -2.53
N LEU A 356 -19.55 0.91 -2.05
CA LEU A 356 -19.73 1.30 -0.65
C LEU A 356 -19.55 0.13 0.31
N PRO A 357 -20.27 -1.02 0.19
CA PRO A 357 -20.06 -2.17 1.07
C PRO A 357 -18.65 -2.77 0.91
N LEU A 358 -18.05 -2.75 -0.28
CA LEU A 358 -16.69 -3.21 -0.51
C LEU A 358 -15.69 -2.42 0.36
N ILE A 359 -15.71 -1.08 0.29
CA ILE A 359 -14.78 -0.24 1.07
C ILE A 359 -15.04 -0.37 2.56
N PHE A 360 -16.31 -0.39 2.95
CA PHE A 360 -16.71 -0.50 4.34
C PHE A 360 -16.22 -1.81 4.97
N LEU A 361 -16.52 -2.95 4.35
CA LEU A 361 -16.08 -4.26 4.81
C LEU A 361 -14.55 -4.35 4.80
N ASN A 362 -13.89 -3.89 3.74
CA ASN A 362 -12.43 -3.89 3.70
C ASN A 362 -11.82 -3.06 4.85
N SER A 363 -12.37 -1.88 5.14
CA SER A 363 -11.90 -1.03 6.24
C SER A 363 -12.13 -1.69 7.60
N LEU A 364 -13.24 -2.40 7.75
CA LEU A 364 -13.57 -3.15 8.97
C LEU A 364 -12.55 -4.29 9.20
N PHE A 365 -12.24 -5.06 8.16
CA PHE A 365 -11.27 -6.17 8.25
C PHE A 365 -9.83 -5.69 8.39
N GLU A 366 -9.47 -4.57 7.78
CA GLU A 366 -8.19 -3.91 7.97
C GLU A 366 -7.96 -3.57 9.45
N ASP A 367 -8.97 -3.00 10.12
CA ASP A 367 -8.90 -2.63 11.54
C ASP A 367 -8.74 -3.85 12.46
N THR A 368 -9.26 -5.03 12.08
CA THR A 368 -9.08 -6.26 12.86
C THR A 368 -7.66 -6.82 12.84
N GLY A 369 -6.82 -6.43 11.87
CA GLY A 369 -5.50 -7.02 11.62
C GLY A 369 -5.56 -8.38 10.91
N TYR A 370 -6.74 -8.84 10.46
CA TYR A 370 -6.87 -10.11 9.72
C TYR A 370 -6.20 -10.05 8.34
N LEU A 371 -6.19 -8.88 7.71
CA LEU A 371 -5.57 -8.68 6.41
C LEU A 371 -4.07 -9.02 6.41
N SER A 372 -3.36 -8.72 7.49
CA SER A 372 -1.94 -9.08 7.65
C SER A 372 -1.74 -10.59 7.75
N ARG A 373 -2.69 -11.33 8.30
CA ARG A 373 -2.66 -12.80 8.37
C ARG A 373 -2.91 -13.43 7.01
N ILE A 374 -3.84 -12.87 6.23
CA ILE A 374 -4.05 -13.25 4.82
C ILE A 374 -2.75 -13.03 4.04
N ALA A 375 -2.13 -11.87 4.21
CA ALA A 375 -0.88 -11.53 3.57
C ALA A 375 0.22 -12.55 3.89
N PHE A 376 0.34 -12.95 5.16
CA PHE A 376 1.29 -13.98 5.59
C PHE A 376 0.99 -15.36 4.97
N LEU A 377 -0.27 -15.80 4.97
CA LEU A 377 -0.65 -17.10 4.40
C LEU A 377 -0.40 -17.21 2.89
N LEU A 378 -0.57 -16.09 2.18
CA LEU A 378 -0.41 -16.01 0.73
C LEU A 378 1.00 -15.57 0.31
N ASP A 379 1.85 -15.13 1.23
CA ASP A 379 3.17 -14.61 0.93
C ASP A 379 4.03 -15.58 0.14
N GLY A 380 4.09 -16.84 0.55
CA GLY A 380 4.84 -17.89 -0.17
C GLY A 380 4.32 -18.15 -1.59
N LEU A 381 3.01 -17.97 -1.85
CA LEU A 381 2.43 -18.07 -3.19
C LEU A 381 2.79 -16.85 -4.03
N LEU A 382 2.66 -15.66 -3.45
CA LEU A 382 2.94 -14.39 -4.12
C LEU A 382 4.43 -14.21 -4.44
N HIS A 383 5.31 -14.69 -3.58
CA HIS A 383 6.76 -14.70 -3.83
C HIS A 383 7.12 -15.50 -5.10
N ARG A 384 6.42 -16.62 -5.38
CA ARG A 384 6.61 -17.37 -6.62
C ARG A 384 6.23 -16.59 -7.87
N VAL A 385 5.33 -15.64 -7.72
CA VAL A 385 4.86 -14.71 -8.78
C VAL A 385 5.72 -13.44 -8.84
N GLY A 386 6.67 -13.29 -7.91
CA GLY A 386 7.54 -12.12 -7.81
C GLY A 386 6.90 -10.93 -7.06
N LEU A 387 5.80 -11.16 -6.36
CA LEU A 387 5.09 -10.18 -5.52
C LEU A 387 5.40 -10.41 -4.05
N HIS A 388 5.22 -9.39 -3.24
CA HIS A 388 5.29 -9.48 -1.78
C HIS A 388 3.90 -9.68 -1.15
N GLY A 389 3.83 -10.32 0.03
CA GLY A 389 2.57 -10.57 0.74
C GLY A 389 1.70 -9.33 0.98
N LYS A 390 2.30 -8.16 1.20
CA LYS A 390 1.57 -6.88 1.33
C LYS A 390 0.71 -6.54 0.10
N SER A 391 1.05 -7.05 -1.10
CA SER A 391 0.24 -6.84 -2.32
C SER A 391 -1.15 -7.45 -2.24
N VAL A 392 -1.36 -8.43 -1.36
CA VAL A 392 -2.65 -9.12 -1.15
C VAL A 392 -3.79 -8.14 -0.95
N ALA A 393 -3.59 -7.08 -0.17
CA ALA A 393 -4.62 -6.07 0.09
C ALA A 393 -5.16 -5.42 -1.20
N ALA A 394 -4.24 -5.06 -2.11
CA ALA A 394 -4.61 -4.50 -3.40
C ALA A 394 -5.31 -5.54 -4.29
N PHE A 395 -4.85 -6.79 -4.28
CA PHE A 395 -5.43 -7.87 -5.07
C PHE A 395 -6.86 -8.23 -4.60
N ILE A 396 -7.10 -8.30 -3.29
CA ILE A 396 -8.45 -8.51 -2.74
C ILE A 396 -9.42 -7.43 -3.22
N LEU A 397 -9.01 -6.17 -3.12
CA LEU A 397 -9.80 -5.06 -3.63
C LEU A 397 -10.03 -5.15 -5.14
N GLY A 398 -9.05 -5.69 -5.89
CA GLY A 398 -9.11 -5.88 -7.34
C GLY A 398 -10.25 -6.79 -7.78
N PHE A 399 -10.57 -7.84 -7.03
CA PHE A 399 -11.74 -8.70 -7.29
C PHE A 399 -13.07 -7.95 -7.16
N GLY A 400 -13.14 -6.92 -6.32
CA GLY A 400 -14.29 -6.03 -6.27
C GLY A 400 -14.23 -4.96 -7.35
N CYS A 401 -13.22 -4.11 -7.33
CA CYS A 401 -13.02 -3.04 -8.30
C CYS A 401 -11.52 -2.70 -8.47
N THR A 402 -11.04 -2.68 -9.71
CA THR A 402 -9.63 -2.45 -10.01
C THR A 402 -9.18 -1.00 -9.72
N ALA A 403 -10.04 0.00 -9.88
CA ALA A 403 -9.69 1.40 -9.64
C ALA A 403 -9.24 1.66 -8.18
N PRO A 404 -10.01 1.29 -7.12
CA PRO A 404 -9.55 1.40 -5.74
C PRO A 404 -8.38 0.48 -5.42
N ALA A 405 -8.26 -0.67 -6.10
CA ALA A 405 -7.14 -1.57 -5.94
C ALA A 405 -5.80 -0.91 -6.35
N ILE A 406 -5.80 -0.10 -7.40
CA ILE A 406 -4.63 0.67 -7.82
C ILE A 406 -4.26 1.72 -6.76
N TYR A 407 -5.23 2.41 -6.17
CA TYR A 407 -4.94 3.30 -5.03
C TYR A 407 -4.36 2.54 -3.82
N ALA A 408 -4.85 1.33 -3.56
CA ALA A 408 -4.35 0.51 -2.46
C ALA A 408 -2.88 0.09 -2.63
N THR A 409 -2.34 0.12 -3.85
CA THR A 409 -0.90 -0.14 -4.08
C THR A 409 0.01 0.88 -3.38
N ARG A 410 -0.53 2.02 -2.93
CA ARG A 410 0.21 3.01 -2.11
C ARG A 410 0.69 2.45 -0.77
N ILE A 411 0.09 1.36 -0.28
CA ILE A 411 0.52 0.64 0.93
C ILE A 411 1.88 -0.04 0.71
N LEU A 412 2.24 -0.30 -0.55
CA LEU A 412 3.50 -0.93 -0.91
C LEU A 412 4.63 0.11 -0.88
N GLU A 413 5.59 -0.10 -0.02
CA GLU A 413 6.75 0.79 0.20
C GLU A 413 7.70 0.77 -0.99
N ASN A 414 7.87 -0.42 -1.61
CA ASN A 414 8.79 -0.61 -2.70
C ASN A 414 8.16 -0.22 -4.06
N LYS A 415 8.82 0.69 -4.79
CA LYS A 415 8.37 1.15 -6.12
C LYS A 415 8.24 -0.01 -7.13
N ARG A 416 9.13 -1.02 -7.02
CA ARG A 416 9.09 -2.23 -7.84
C ARG A 416 7.77 -3.00 -7.65
N ASP A 417 7.44 -3.32 -6.40
CA ASP A 417 6.25 -4.13 -6.08
C ASP A 417 4.97 -3.36 -6.36
N ARG A 418 5.01 -2.05 -6.16
CA ARG A 418 3.92 -1.15 -6.51
C ARG A 418 3.66 -1.15 -8.03
N LEU A 419 4.73 -1.06 -8.85
CA LEU A 419 4.62 -1.10 -10.31
C LEU A 419 4.14 -2.47 -10.81
N LEU A 420 4.73 -3.56 -10.30
CA LEU A 420 4.35 -4.93 -10.66
C LEU A 420 2.88 -5.20 -10.32
N SER A 421 2.44 -4.81 -9.11
CA SER A 421 1.04 -4.93 -8.70
C SER A 421 0.12 -4.13 -9.63
N ALA A 422 0.49 -2.88 -9.97
CA ALA A 422 -0.30 -2.04 -10.86
C ALA A 422 -0.45 -2.62 -12.27
N LEU A 423 0.56 -3.31 -12.79
CA LEU A 423 0.51 -3.99 -14.09
C LEU A 423 -0.32 -5.27 -14.07
N LEU A 424 -0.42 -5.96 -12.92
CA LEU A 424 -1.18 -7.21 -12.78
C LEU A 424 -2.65 -6.99 -12.40
N LEU A 425 -2.96 -5.94 -11.64
CA LEU A 425 -4.32 -5.63 -11.19
C LEU A 425 -5.35 -5.54 -12.33
N PRO A 426 -5.04 -5.00 -13.54
CA PRO A 426 -5.98 -4.99 -14.66
C PRO A 426 -6.42 -6.37 -15.16
N PHE A 427 -5.70 -7.44 -14.85
CA PHE A 427 -6.07 -8.80 -15.23
C PHE A 427 -7.01 -9.47 -14.23
N ILE A 428 -7.11 -8.96 -13.00
CA ILE A 428 -8.01 -9.51 -11.98
C ILE A 428 -9.46 -9.31 -12.43
N PRO A 429 -10.29 -10.37 -12.41
CA PRO A 429 -11.69 -10.27 -12.75
C PRO A 429 -12.45 -9.51 -11.64
N CYS A 430 -12.70 -8.21 -11.86
CA CYS A 430 -13.50 -7.38 -10.96
C CYS A 430 -15.00 -7.72 -11.08
N SER A 431 -15.84 -7.15 -10.20
CA SER A 431 -17.28 -7.42 -10.17
C SER A 431 -17.96 -7.28 -11.53
N ALA A 432 -17.64 -6.24 -12.29
CA ALA A 432 -18.18 -6.02 -13.63
C ALA A 432 -17.76 -7.10 -14.65
N ARG A 433 -16.48 -7.54 -14.60
CA ARG A 433 -16.01 -8.66 -15.43
C ARG A 433 -16.64 -9.97 -15.02
N ASN A 434 -16.84 -10.19 -13.72
CA ASN A 434 -17.52 -11.36 -13.21
C ASN A 434 -18.96 -11.43 -13.72
N ALA A 435 -19.68 -10.30 -13.74
CA ALA A 435 -21.02 -10.25 -14.31
C ALA A 435 -21.03 -10.68 -15.79
N VAL A 436 -20.05 -10.23 -16.58
CA VAL A 436 -19.92 -10.63 -18.00
C VAL A 436 -19.60 -12.12 -18.13
N ILE A 437 -18.63 -12.64 -17.36
CA ILE A 437 -18.28 -14.06 -17.36
C ILE A 437 -19.51 -14.91 -17.04
N PHE A 438 -20.17 -14.63 -15.92
CA PHE A 438 -21.31 -15.44 -15.48
C PHE A 438 -22.54 -15.32 -16.40
N ALA A 439 -22.86 -14.11 -16.88
CA ALA A 439 -24.01 -13.92 -17.77
C ALA A 439 -23.83 -14.67 -19.09
N LEU A 440 -22.68 -14.56 -19.72
CA LEU A 440 -22.41 -15.21 -21.00
C LEU A 440 -22.18 -16.73 -20.86
N THR A 441 -21.51 -17.18 -19.77
CA THR A 441 -21.34 -18.63 -19.55
C THR A 441 -22.66 -19.30 -19.16
N ALA A 442 -23.51 -18.66 -18.34
CA ALA A 442 -24.81 -19.20 -18.00
C ALA A 442 -25.73 -19.35 -19.21
N ALA A 443 -25.64 -18.42 -20.17
CA ALA A 443 -26.47 -18.45 -21.38
C ALA A 443 -26.05 -19.54 -22.39
N PHE A 444 -24.74 -19.87 -22.50
CA PHE A 444 -24.24 -20.69 -23.63
C PHE A 444 -23.31 -21.83 -23.26
N ALA A 445 -22.47 -21.65 -22.23
CA ALA A 445 -21.32 -22.54 -22.02
C ALA A 445 -21.46 -23.42 -20.76
N GLY A 446 -22.38 -23.05 -19.87
CA GLY A 446 -22.54 -23.73 -18.58
C GLY A 446 -21.52 -23.32 -17.50
N PRO A 447 -21.75 -23.71 -16.24
CA PRO A 447 -20.94 -23.28 -15.09
C PRO A 447 -19.49 -23.81 -15.13
N VAL A 448 -19.24 -24.91 -15.82
CA VAL A 448 -17.89 -25.49 -15.95
C VAL A 448 -16.96 -24.53 -16.67
N TRP A 449 -17.41 -23.88 -17.73
CA TRP A 449 -16.60 -22.91 -18.47
C TRP A 449 -16.30 -21.65 -17.65
N ALA A 450 -17.20 -21.22 -16.80
CA ALA A 450 -16.90 -20.14 -15.86
C ALA A 450 -15.71 -20.51 -14.95
N LEU A 451 -15.71 -21.73 -14.42
CA LEU A 451 -14.62 -22.23 -13.58
C LEU A 451 -13.28 -22.33 -14.37
N VAL A 452 -13.34 -22.85 -15.58
CA VAL A 452 -12.16 -22.98 -16.48
C VAL A 452 -11.57 -21.61 -16.78
N ILE A 453 -12.40 -20.63 -17.15
CA ILE A 453 -11.96 -19.24 -17.42
C ILE A 453 -11.34 -18.61 -16.17
N TYR A 454 -11.95 -18.79 -15.00
CA TYR A 454 -11.41 -18.27 -13.75
C TYR A 454 -10.04 -18.87 -13.42
N LEU A 455 -9.91 -20.19 -13.50
CA LEU A 455 -8.66 -20.86 -13.24
C LEU A 455 -7.57 -20.44 -14.23
N TYR A 456 -7.94 -20.32 -15.50
CA TYR A 456 -7.05 -19.83 -16.55
C TYR A 456 -6.53 -18.42 -16.23
N VAL A 457 -7.44 -17.49 -15.88
CA VAL A 457 -7.06 -16.10 -15.54
C VAL A 457 -6.12 -16.05 -14.34
N LEU A 458 -6.35 -16.84 -13.30
CA LEU A 458 -5.46 -16.90 -12.13
C LEU A 458 -4.06 -17.42 -12.50
N LEU A 459 -4.00 -18.49 -13.30
CA LEU A 459 -2.73 -19.03 -13.79
C LEU A 459 -2.00 -18.03 -14.70
N LEU A 460 -2.74 -17.32 -15.53
CA LEU A 460 -2.21 -16.29 -16.41
C LEU A 460 -1.61 -15.12 -15.62
N ILE A 461 -2.29 -14.64 -14.59
CA ILE A 461 -1.77 -13.60 -13.69
C ILE A 461 -0.45 -14.05 -13.06
N ALA A 462 -0.40 -15.29 -12.60
CA ALA A 462 0.82 -15.87 -12.03
C ALA A 462 1.96 -15.96 -13.06
N ALA A 463 1.66 -16.38 -14.28
CA ALA A 463 2.63 -16.47 -15.37
C ALA A 463 3.18 -15.09 -15.79
N ILE A 464 2.28 -14.11 -15.99
CA ILE A 464 2.65 -12.73 -16.34
C ILE A 464 3.48 -12.10 -15.22
N GLY A 465 3.06 -12.27 -13.96
CA GLY A 465 3.78 -11.77 -12.80
C GLY A 465 5.20 -12.31 -12.74
N LYS A 466 5.37 -13.62 -12.94
CA LYS A 466 6.68 -14.27 -12.97
C LYS A 466 7.54 -13.73 -14.12
N VAL A 467 6.97 -13.59 -15.33
CA VAL A 467 7.71 -13.07 -16.50
C VAL A 467 8.15 -11.63 -16.25
N ILE A 468 7.25 -10.74 -15.80
CA ILE A 468 7.60 -9.34 -15.54
C ILE A 468 8.64 -9.25 -14.41
N SER A 469 8.54 -10.11 -13.39
CA SER A 469 9.47 -10.10 -12.26
C SER A 469 10.90 -10.44 -12.65
N LEU A 470 11.13 -11.13 -13.78
CA LEU A 470 12.47 -11.42 -14.30
C LEU A 470 13.20 -10.17 -14.81
N PHE A 471 12.46 -9.15 -15.23
CA PHE A 471 12.99 -7.87 -15.73
C PHE A 471 13.10 -6.80 -14.63
N LEU A 472 12.66 -7.12 -13.42
CA LEU A 472 12.69 -6.21 -12.28
C LEU A 472 13.76 -6.64 -11.26
N PRO A 473 14.34 -5.72 -10.49
CA PRO A 473 15.28 -6.05 -9.41
C PRO A 473 14.68 -7.12 -8.47
N LYS A 474 15.52 -7.92 -7.82
CA LYS A 474 15.05 -8.91 -6.84
C LYS A 474 14.28 -8.22 -5.69
N PRO A 475 13.19 -8.81 -5.19
CA PRO A 475 12.48 -8.27 -4.04
C PRO A 475 13.40 -8.23 -2.83
N GLY A 476 13.45 -7.10 -2.13
CA GLY A 476 14.11 -7.00 -0.84
C GLY A 476 13.39 -7.88 0.18
N GLY A 477 14.14 -8.54 1.07
CA GLY A 477 13.54 -9.24 2.20
C GLY A 477 12.86 -8.23 3.12
N LEU A 478 11.55 -8.31 3.26
CA LEU A 478 10.77 -7.46 4.14
C LEU A 478 10.27 -8.28 5.32
N ILE A 479 10.57 -7.83 6.52
CA ILE A 479 10.01 -8.43 7.73
C ILE A 479 8.58 -7.91 7.86
N MET A 480 7.61 -8.83 7.76
CA MET A 480 6.19 -8.49 7.90
C MET A 480 5.76 -8.67 9.35
N GLU A 481 5.41 -7.58 10.01
CA GLU A 481 4.79 -7.63 11.33
C GLU A 481 3.32 -8.03 11.21
N ILE A 482 2.91 -9.01 12.00
CA ILE A 482 1.51 -9.38 12.16
C ILE A 482 0.99 -8.66 13.40
N PRO A 483 0.19 -7.57 13.24
CA PRO A 483 -0.35 -6.85 14.39
C PRO A 483 -1.32 -7.73 15.17
N ASP A 484 -1.49 -7.45 16.46
CA ASP A 484 -2.46 -8.14 17.30
C ASP A 484 -3.88 -8.02 16.73
N LEU A 485 -4.69 -9.08 16.89
CA LEU A 485 -6.11 -9.04 16.57
C LEU A 485 -6.82 -8.02 17.47
N LYS A 486 -7.51 -7.07 16.86
CA LYS A 486 -8.29 -6.04 17.54
C LYS A 486 -9.77 -6.18 17.19
N SER A 487 -10.63 -5.75 18.09
CA SER A 487 -12.05 -5.58 17.77
C SER A 487 -12.20 -4.48 16.73
N PRO A 488 -12.99 -4.70 15.66
CA PRO A 488 -13.16 -3.70 14.62
C PRO A 488 -13.84 -2.45 15.17
N SER A 489 -13.38 -1.28 14.73
CA SER A 489 -13.99 0.01 15.05
C SER A 489 -14.99 0.39 13.97
N PHE A 490 -16.29 0.18 14.24
CA PHE A 490 -17.35 0.55 13.31
C PHE A 490 -17.31 2.05 12.94
N ARG A 491 -17.08 2.92 13.92
CA ARG A 491 -16.96 4.37 13.71
C ARG A 491 -15.73 4.70 12.85
N GLY A 492 -14.60 4.05 13.12
CA GLY A 492 -13.37 4.21 12.33
C GLY A 492 -13.57 3.76 10.88
N ALA A 493 -14.22 2.60 10.66
CA ALA A 493 -14.53 2.10 9.33
C ALA A 493 -15.46 3.04 8.56
N MET A 494 -16.49 3.63 9.20
CA MET A 494 -17.38 4.61 8.59
C MET A 494 -16.63 5.88 8.14
N VAL A 495 -15.75 6.42 8.98
CA VAL A 495 -14.95 7.61 8.64
C VAL A 495 -14.02 7.32 7.45
N LYS A 496 -13.30 6.20 7.48
CA LYS A 496 -12.42 5.78 6.37
C LYS A 496 -13.21 5.56 5.07
N THR A 497 -14.39 4.94 5.17
CA THR A 497 -15.30 4.74 4.03
C THR A 497 -15.75 6.06 3.43
N GLY A 498 -16.17 7.01 4.27
CA GLY A 498 -16.57 8.34 3.82
C GLY A 498 -15.43 9.10 3.11
N GLN A 499 -14.22 9.02 3.62
CA GLN A 499 -13.04 9.64 2.98
C GLN A 499 -12.75 9.02 1.61
N LYS A 500 -12.69 7.68 1.50
CA LYS A 500 -12.45 6.97 0.24
C LYS A 500 -13.57 7.20 -0.77
N LEU A 501 -14.82 7.27 -0.31
CA LEU A 501 -15.98 7.59 -1.14
C LEU A 501 -15.91 9.03 -1.68
N LYS A 502 -15.55 10.00 -0.84
CA LYS A 502 -15.34 11.39 -1.26
C LYS A 502 -14.24 11.50 -2.33
N GLU A 503 -13.10 10.84 -2.12
CA GLU A 503 -12.02 10.83 -3.11
C GLU A 503 -12.49 10.23 -4.44
N PHE A 504 -13.20 9.11 -4.41
CA PHE A 504 -13.75 8.46 -5.59
C PHE A 504 -14.75 9.37 -6.32
N THR A 505 -15.68 9.98 -5.58
CA THR A 505 -16.70 10.88 -6.16
C THR A 505 -16.05 12.09 -6.82
N ILE A 506 -15.08 12.72 -6.20
CA ILE A 506 -14.43 13.92 -6.78
C ILE A 506 -13.55 13.57 -7.99
N GLN A 507 -12.89 12.41 -7.99
CA GLN A 507 -11.89 12.09 -9.01
C GLN A 507 -12.43 11.24 -10.17
N VAL A 508 -13.37 10.33 -9.91
CA VAL A 508 -13.82 9.34 -10.89
C VAL A 508 -15.16 9.69 -11.50
N VAL A 509 -16.12 10.16 -10.71
CA VAL A 509 -17.49 10.46 -11.22
C VAL A 509 -17.48 11.51 -12.34
N PRO A 510 -16.78 12.66 -12.26
CA PRO A 510 -16.76 13.64 -13.34
C PRO A 510 -16.25 13.05 -14.67
N LEU A 511 -15.27 12.15 -14.58
CA LEU A 511 -14.71 11.47 -15.74
C LEU A 511 -15.68 10.45 -16.35
N LEU A 512 -16.45 9.74 -15.51
CA LEU A 512 -17.50 8.84 -15.99
C LEU A 512 -18.61 9.62 -16.69
N LEU A 513 -18.98 10.80 -16.18
CA LEU A 513 -19.95 11.69 -16.81
C LEU A 513 -19.47 12.18 -18.18
N LEU A 514 -18.24 12.69 -18.24
CA LEU A 514 -17.65 13.12 -19.53
C LEU A 514 -17.56 11.98 -20.55
N GLY A 515 -17.13 10.80 -20.10
CA GLY A 515 -17.08 9.61 -20.93
C GLY A 515 -18.45 9.20 -21.47
N SER A 516 -19.49 9.26 -20.63
CA SER A 516 -20.86 8.92 -21.05
C SER A 516 -21.44 9.91 -22.06
N VAL A 517 -21.17 11.20 -21.89
CA VAL A 517 -21.56 12.23 -22.88
C VAL A 517 -20.83 12.02 -24.21
N ALA A 518 -19.52 11.76 -24.16
CA ALA A 518 -18.74 11.47 -25.36
C ALA A 518 -19.30 10.23 -26.10
N MET A 519 -19.71 9.20 -25.39
CA MET A 519 -20.31 7.99 -25.96
C MET A 519 -21.69 8.26 -26.60
N ALA A 520 -22.52 9.07 -25.94
CA ALA A 520 -23.80 9.47 -26.52
C ALA A 520 -23.61 10.19 -27.87
N TRP A 521 -22.60 11.07 -27.95
CA TRP A 521 -22.27 11.78 -29.19
C TRP A 521 -21.69 10.84 -30.27
N LEU A 522 -20.81 9.90 -29.93
CA LEU A 522 -20.28 8.89 -30.83
C LEU A 522 -21.41 8.03 -31.44
N GLY A 523 -22.41 7.65 -30.61
CA GLY A 523 -23.59 6.94 -31.07
C GLY A 523 -24.41 7.73 -32.11
N TYR A 524 -24.62 9.04 -31.86
CA TYR A 524 -25.33 9.93 -32.74
C TYR A 524 -24.63 10.14 -34.08
N LEU A 525 -23.32 10.22 -34.09
CA LEU A 525 -22.51 10.39 -35.31
C LEU A 525 -22.45 9.12 -36.18
N HIS A 526 -23.15 8.04 -35.83
CA HIS A 526 -23.17 6.75 -36.54
C HIS A 526 -21.77 6.20 -36.86
N ILE A 527 -20.80 6.39 -35.95
CA ILE A 527 -19.42 5.97 -36.16
C ILE A 527 -19.26 4.44 -35.95
N GLY A 528 -20.31 3.74 -35.48
CA GLY A 528 -20.29 2.30 -35.22
C GLY A 528 -19.68 1.47 -36.37
N PRO A 529 -20.11 1.61 -37.63
CA PRO A 529 -19.52 0.85 -38.73
C PRO A 529 -18.03 1.10 -38.95
N LEU A 530 -17.53 2.31 -38.70
CA LEU A 530 -16.10 2.63 -38.78
C LEU A 530 -15.31 1.95 -37.69
N ILE A 531 -15.84 1.92 -36.46
CA ILE A 531 -15.26 1.21 -35.33
C ILE A 531 -15.22 -0.29 -35.64
N ASP A 532 -16.30 -0.86 -36.13
CA ASP A 532 -16.41 -2.27 -36.48
C ASP A 532 -15.41 -2.64 -37.60
N ALA A 533 -15.25 -1.78 -38.62
CA ALA A 533 -14.25 -1.96 -39.67
C ALA A 533 -12.81 -1.91 -39.12
N PHE A 534 -12.53 -1.00 -38.18
CA PHE A 534 -11.21 -0.90 -37.52
C PHE A 534 -10.85 -2.17 -36.75
N PHE A 535 -11.81 -2.76 -36.00
CA PHE A 535 -11.59 -3.98 -35.25
C PHE A 535 -11.74 -5.27 -36.07
N SER A 536 -12.19 -5.19 -37.34
CA SER A 536 -12.40 -6.36 -38.19
C SER A 536 -11.20 -7.29 -38.33
N PRO A 537 -9.94 -6.81 -38.53
CA PRO A 537 -8.79 -7.71 -38.64
C PRO A 537 -8.56 -8.54 -37.36
N LEU A 538 -8.82 -7.96 -36.21
CA LEU A 538 -8.68 -8.64 -34.91
C LEU A 538 -9.85 -9.61 -34.71
N LEU A 539 -11.08 -9.13 -34.83
CA LEU A 539 -12.27 -9.91 -34.49
C LEU A 539 -12.52 -11.03 -35.52
N GLN A 540 -12.62 -10.71 -36.79
CA GLN A 540 -12.93 -11.69 -37.85
C GLN A 540 -11.67 -12.45 -38.25
N GLY A 541 -10.57 -11.76 -38.53
CA GLY A 541 -9.33 -12.38 -39.01
C GLY A 541 -8.69 -13.28 -37.96
N MET A 542 -8.41 -12.77 -36.78
CA MET A 542 -7.68 -13.52 -35.75
C MET A 542 -8.60 -14.37 -34.89
N LEU A 543 -9.67 -13.79 -34.33
CA LEU A 543 -10.51 -14.45 -33.35
C LEU A 543 -11.69 -15.24 -33.92
N GLY A 544 -12.11 -15.00 -35.14
CA GLY A 544 -13.26 -15.66 -35.78
C GLY A 544 -14.61 -15.21 -35.22
N LEU A 545 -14.66 -13.98 -34.70
CA LEU A 545 -15.84 -13.36 -34.10
C LEU A 545 -16.57 -12.45 -35.09
N PRO A 546 -17.88 -12.24 -34.94
CA PRO A 546 -18.63 -11.28 -35.78
C PRO A 546 -18.05 -9.86 -35.66
N VAL A 547 -17.89 -9.18 -36.80
CA VAL A 547 -17.31 -7.83 -36.90
C VAL A 547 -18.10 -6.81 -36.06
N LYS A 548 -19.44 -6.94 -36.02
CA LYS A 548 -20.34 -6.09 -35.23
C LYS A 548 -20.06 -5.99 -33.75
N LEU A 549 -19.21 -6.90 -33.21
CA LEU A 549 -18.76 -6.84 -31.82
C LEU A 549 -17.68 -5.76 -31.57
N GLY A 550 -17.13 -5.12 -32.60
CA GLY A 550 -16.15 -4.03 -32.48
C GLY A 550 -16.68 -2.85 -31.69
N THR A 551 -17.85 -2.37 -32.03
CA THR A 551 -18.54 -1.33 -31.26
C THR A 551 -18.76 -1.73 -29.81
N THR A 552 -19.14 -2.98 -29.54
CA THR A 552 -19.29 -3.52 -28.18
C THR A 552 -18.01 -3.41 -27.33
N LEU A 553 -16.83 -3.61 -27.97
CA LEU A 553 -15.55 -3.46 -27.25
C LEU A 553 -15.28 -2.03 -26.81
N VAL A 554 -15.61 -1.04 -27.63
CA VAL A 554 -15.45 0.38 -27.31
C VAL A 554 -16.38 0.76 -26.13
N PHE A 555 -17.64 0.35 -26.18
CA PHE A 555 -18.58 0.57 -25.07
C PHE A 555 -18.11 -0.13 -23.79
N GLY A 556 -17.58 -1.34 -23.92
CA GLY A 556 -17.02 -2.10 -22.80
C GLY A 556 -15.73 -1.50 -22.21
N PHE A 557 -15.02 -0.63 -22.91
CA PHE A 557 -13.92 0.15 -22.32
C PHE A 557 -14.43 1.18 -21.31
N PHE A 558 -15.51 1.87 -21.65
CA PHE A 558 -16.10 2.83 -20.71
C PHE A 558 -16.74 2.12 -19.52
N ARG A 559 -17.53 1.06 -19.78
CA ARG A 559 -18.22 0.29 -18.76
C ARG A 559 -18.32 -1.18 -19.17
N LYS A 560 -17.67 -2.04 -18.40
CA LYS A 560 -17.58 -3.48 -18.73
C LYS A 560 -18.96 -4.17 -18.80
N GLU A 561 -19.90 -3.79 -17.95
CA GLU A 561 -21.25 -4.36 -17.91
C GLU A 561 -22.05 -4.07 -19.16
N LEU A 562 -21.76 -2.97 -19.87
CA LEU A 562 -22.42 -2.64 -21.13
C LEU A 562 -22.15 -3.67 -22.23
N ILE A 563 -21.07 -4.42 -22.14
CA ILE A 563 -20.77 -5.51 -23.08
C ILE A 563 -21.93 -6.47 -23.21
N ILE A 564 -22.61 -6.80 -22.11
CA ILE A 564 -23.73 -7.73 -22.11
C ILE A 564 -24.88 -7.20 -22.99
N VAL A 565 -25.28 -5.96 -22.74
CA VAL A 565 -26.37 -5.30 -23.44
C VAL A 565 -26.02 -5.03 -24.91
N MET A 566 -24.82 -4.46 -25.11
CA MET A 566 -24.33 -4.12 -26.45
C MET A 566 -24.12 -5.34 -27.35
N THR A 567 -23.74 -6.48 -26.80
CA THR A 567 -23.63 -7.73 -27.55
C THR A 567 -24.98 -8.16 -28.11
N GLY A 568 -26.03 -8.10 -27.28
CA GLY A 568 -27.40 -8.37 -27.74
C GLY A 568 -27.84 -7.42 -28.83
N GLN A 569 -27.64 -6.12 -28.66
CA GLN A 569 -28.02 -5.10 -29.62
C GLN A 569 -27.22 -5.21 -30.94
N ALA A 570 -25.91 -5.42 -30.88
CA ALA A 570 -25.06 -5.55 -32.07
C ALA A 570 -25.43 -6.77 -32.94
N LEU A 571 -25.89 -7.85 -32.30
CA LEU A 571 -26.28 -9.07 -32.97
C LEU A 571 -27.80 -9.16 -33.22
N GLY A 572 -28.58 -8.12 -32.85
CA GLY A 572 -29.99 -7.98 -33.15
C GLY A 572 -30.92 -8.90 -32.36
N VAL A 573 -30.53 -9.28 -31.11
CA VAL A 573 -31.30 -10.18 -30.27
C VAL A 573 -31.67 -9.52 -28.93
N SER A 574 -32.90 -9.77 -28.48
CA SER A 574 -33.40 -9.23 -27.21
C SER A 574 -33.04 -10.07 -25.99
N SER A 575 -32.66 -11.34 -26.19
CA SER A 575 -32.25 -12.26 -25.12
C SER A 575 -30.87 -12.85 -25.38
N LEU A 576 -30.03 -12.90 -24.36
CA LEU A 576 -28.70 -13.51 -24.43
C LEU A 576 -28.76 -14.97 -24.91
N ALA A 577 -29.78 -15.71 -24.53
CA ALA A 577 -29.93 -17.11 -24.90
C ALA A 577 -30.13 -17.34 -26.41
N LEU A 578 -30.42 -16.31 -27.16
CA LEU A 578 -30.68 -16.37 -28.62
C LEU A 578 -29.50 -15.80 -29.46
N LEU A 579 -28.35 -15.48 -28.80
CA LEU A 579 -27.20 -14.96 -29.52
C LEU A 579 -26.72 -15.95 -30.61
N PRO A 580 -26.51 -15.52 -31.84
CA PRO A 580 -26.04 -16.38 -32.94
C PRO A 580 -24.53 -16.61 -32.86
N LEU A 581 -24.06 -17.13 -31.73
CA LEU A 581 -22.65 -17.44 -31.49
C LEU A 581 -22.49 -18.94 -31.18
N THR A 582 -21.46 -19.56 -31.71
CA THR A 582 -21.09 -20.92 -31.34
C THR A 582 -20.49 -20.93 -29.95
N LEU A 583 -20.42 -22.13 -29.29
CA LEU A 583 -19.76 -22.29 -28.02
C LEU A 583 -18.31 -21.78 -28.05
N SER A 584 -17.57 -22.13 -29.11
CA SER A 584 -16.20 -21.67 -29.32
C SER A 584 -16.12 -20.13 -29.38
N GLN A 585 -16.96 -19.49 -30.21
CA GLN A 585 -17.01 -18.04 -30.34
C GLN A 585 -17.36 -17.35 -29.01
N THR A 586 -18.29 -17.92 -28.27
CA THR A 586 -18.68 -17.40 -26.95
C THR A 586 -17.54 -17.45 -25.95
N VAL A 587 -16.84 -18.58 -25.82
CA VAL A 587 -15.69 -18.72 -24.90
C VAL A 587 -14.55 -17.80 -25.32
N VAL A 588 -14.21 -17.74 -26.62
CA VAL A 588 -13.18 -16.85 -27.16
C VAL A 588 -13.52 -15.39 -26.86
N PHE A 589 -14.78 -15.00 -27.04
CA PHE A 589 -15.24 -13.63 -26.73
C PHE A 589 -15.15 -13.31 -25.24
N ILE A 590 -15.60 -14.23 -24.36
CA ILE A 590 -15.52 -14.04 -22.90
C ILE A 590 -14.06 -13.88 -22.45
N VAL A 591 -13.15 -14.75 -22.92
CA VAL A 591 -11.72 -14.66 -22.59
C VAL A 591 -11.14 -13.34 -23.04
N PHE A 592 -11.40 -12.94 -24.28
CA PHE A 592 -10.92 -11.67 -24.81
C PHE A 592 -11.43 -10.47 -23.99
N VAL A 593 -12.75 -10.40 -23.76
CA VAL A 593 -13.40 -9.31 -23.03
C VAL A 593 -12.97 -9.25 -21.55
N THR A 594 -12.65 -10.38 -20.95
CA THR A 594 -12.16 -10.42 -19.58
C THR A 594 -10.76 -9.84 -19.45
N LEU A 595 -9.88 -10.08 -20.41
CA LEU A 595 -8.46 -9.74 -20.33
C LEU A 595 -8.10 -8.42 -21.03
N TYR A 596 -8.87 -8.03 -22.09
CA TYR A 596 -8.56 -6.81 -22.82
C TYR A 596 -8.68 -5.56 -21.94
N PHE A 597 -8.28 -4.47 -22.40
CA PHE A 597 -8.15 -3.16 -21.82
C PHE A 597 -8.83 -2.95 -20.45
N PRO A 598 -8.19 -2.32 -19.46
CA PRO A 598 -8.85 -1.93 -18.22
C PRO A 598 -10.00 -0.93 -18.52
N CYS A 599 -11.02 -0.87 -17.66
CA CYS A 599 -12.08 0.10 -17.82
C CYS A 599 -11.54 1.53 -17.68
N PHE A 600 -12.28 2.50 -18.23
CA PHE A 600 -11.89 3.91 -18.26
C PHE A 600 -11.54 4.46 -16.87
N ALA A 601 -12.31 4.11 -15.84
CA ALA A 601 -12.01 4.51 -14.47
C ALA A 601 -10.64 3.99 -14.00
N THR A 602 -10.32 2.73 -14.29
CA THR A 602 -9.00 2.14 -13.96
C THR A 602 -7.87 2.82 -14.73
N PHE A 603 -8.11 3.09 -16.02
CA PHE A 603 -7.15 3.80 -16.88
C PHE A 603 -6.78 5.16 -16.29
N VAL A 604 -7.77 5.96 -15.91
CA VAL A 604 -7.57 7.31 -15.35
C VAL A 604 -6.85 7.27 -14.00
N VAL A 605 -7.26 6.35 -13.11
CA VAL A 605 -6.61 6.21 -11.81
C VAL A 605 -5.15 5.78 -11.97
N MET A 606 -4.89 4.85 -12.87
CA MET A 606 -3.54 4.38 -13.16
C MET A 606 -2.67 5.49 -13.78
N TRP A 607 -3.26 6.33 -14.63
CA TRP A 607 -2.56 7.49 -15.19
C TRP A 607 -2.16 8.50 -14.09
N LYS A 608 -3.07 8.81 -13.17
CA LYS A 608 -2.78 9.72 -12.05
C LYS A 608 -1.72 9.18 -11.10
N GLU A 609 -1.69 7.86 -10.86
CA GLU A 609 -0.79 7.24 -9.88
C GLU A 609 0.59 6.89 -10.44
N PHE A 610 0.67 6.47 -11.71
CA PHE A 610 1.88 5.91 -12.30
C PHE A 610 2.36 6.63 -13.56
N GLY A 611 1.57 7.60 -14.05
CA GLY A 611 1.87 8.37 -15.25
C GLY A 611 1.58 7.63 -16.56
N TRP A 612 1.69 8.37 -17.68
CA TRP A 612 1.30 7.91 -19.02
C TRP A 612 2.05 6.67 -19.51
N LYS A 613 3.36 6.58 -19.23
CA LYS A 613 4.19 5.45 -19.70
C LYS A 613 3.71 4.11 -19.14
N THR A 614 3.36 4.06 -17.86
CA THR A 614 2.87 2.83 -17.21
C THR A 614 1.49 2.45 -17.71
N VAL A 615 0.62 3.43 -17.94
CA VAL A 615 -0.74 3.18 -18.45
C VAL A 615 -0.69 2.62 -19.86
N SER A 616 0.09 3.23 -20.76
CA SER A 616 0.22 2.74 -22.13
C SER A 616 0.85 1.34 -22.19
N ALA A 617 1.87 1.08 -21.36
CA ALA A 617 2.44 -0.26 -21.24
C ALA A 617 1.41 -1.29 -20.76
N SER A 618 0.62 -0.96 -19.73
CA SER A 618 -0.45 -1.82 -19.21
C SER A 618 -1.54 -2.08 -20.25
N ALA A 619 -1.91 -1.05 -21.01
CA ALA A 619 -2.91 -1.13 -22.06
C ALA A 619 -2.45 -2.07 -23.21
N VAL A 620 -1.24 -1.86 -23.71
CA VAL A 620 -0.65 -2.71 -24.75
C VAL A 620 -0.52 -4.15 -24.25
N LEU A 621 0.00 -4.34 -23.04
CA LEU A 621 0.12 -5.67 -22.43
C LEU A 621 -1.25 -6.36 -22.34
N SER A 622 -2.29 -5.66 -21.88
CA SER A 622 -3.63 -6.22 -21.73
C SER A 622 -4.23 -6.66 -23.07
N VAL A 623 -4.10 -5.83 -24.11
CA VAL A 623 -4.60 -6.17 -25.46
C VAL A 623 -3.85 -7.35 -26.05
N LEU A 624 -2.52 -7.37 -25.94
CA LEU A 624 -1.70 -8.49 -26.44
C LEU A 624 -2.03 -9.79 -25.72
N VAL A 625 -2.11 -9.77 -24.40
CA VAL A 625 -2.45 -10.95 -23.59
C VAL A 625 -3.86 -11.43 -23.92
N ALA A 626 -4.83 -10.53 -24.06
CA ALA A 626 -6.20 -10.87 -24.44
C ALA A 626 -6.27 -11.53 -25.81
N ALA A 627 -5.58 -10.94 -26.82
CA ALA A 627 -5.56 -11.46 -28.17
C ALA A 627 -4.91 -12.85 -28.25
N VAL A 628 -3.74 -13.01 -27.61
CA VAL A 628 -3.02 -14.31 -27.57
C VAL A 628 -3.84 -15.36 -26.84
N SER A 629 -4.43 -15.03 -25.68
CA SER A 629 -5.26 -15.95 -24.90
C SER A 629 -6.50 -16.38 -25.67
N ALA A 630 -7.22 -15.43 -26.25
CA ALA A 630 -8.42 -15.73 -27.04
C ALA A 630 -8.09 -16.55 -28.29
N PHE A 631 -6.99 -16.26 -28.97
CA PHE A 631 -6.50 -17.05 -30.11
C PHE A 631 -6.11 -18.47 -29.71
N MET A 632 -5.47 -18.64 -28.57
CA MET A 632 -5.13 -19.96 -28.01
C MET A 632 -6.41 -20.79 -27.74
N PHE A 633 -7.43 -20.19 -27.13
CA PHE A 633 -8.72 -20.87 -26.95
C PHE A 633 -9.39 -21.22 -28.30
N LYS A 634 -9.34 -20.32 -29.30
CA LYS A 634 -9.84 -20.63 -30.65
C LYS A 634 -9.15 -21.85 -31.26
N LEU A 635 -7.80 -21.92 -31.17
CA LEU A 635 -7.05 -23.07 -31.66
C LEU A 635 -7.43 -24.36 -30.92
N LEU A 636 -7.61 -24.28 -29.59
CA LEU A 636 -8.01 -25.42 -28.78
C LEU A 636 -9.33 -26.03 -29.25
N PHE A 637 -10.34 -25.17 -29.61
CA PHE A 637 -11.60 -25.62 -30.19
C PHE A 637 -11.51 -26.11 -31.64
N LEU A 638 -10.41 -25.88 -32.35
CA LEU A 638 -10.18 -26.45 -33.68
C LEU A 638 -9.65 -27.89 -33.62
N PHE A 639 -9.08 -28.28 -32.46
CA PHE A 639 -8.56 -29.63 -32.24
C PHE A 639 -9.55 -30.56 -31.52
N PHE A 640 -10.61 -30.00 -30.93
CA PHE A 640 -11.71 -30.73 -30.32
C PHE A 640 -13.02 -30.51 -31.11
#